data_676b53a5fd798454ee72af7a08baaaf5
#
_entry.id   676b53a5fd798454ee72af7a08baaaf5
#
_cell.length_a   1.000
_cell.length_b   1.000
_cell.length_c   1.000
_cell.angle_alpha   90.00
_cell.angle_beta   90.00
_cell.angle_gamma   90.00
#
_symmetry.space_group_name_H-M   'P 1'
#
loop_
_entity.id
_entity.type
_entity.pdbx_description
1 polymer ?
#
loop_
_entity_poly.entity_id
_entity_poly.type
_entity_poly.pdbx_seq_one_letter_code
_entity_poly.pdbx_strand_id
1 'polypeptide(L)'
;MNTKNFTYSASSILTVLFLVFSAVTNLNGQITVQRSQIASNNKSIELASFKTNLVSDYEMKRVQLKEVAKLNNWKIKETLANGKKIELQEIGEDGSPLYYETYSDEAGLVSRASTLNTNGMLGLHLDGDGMQVGVWDSGVALENHVEYATRINIADNQSEVDAHATRVTGSIISTGHRKDAKGVASMASVVSHDWTRDKIEVTEAAADGLLLSNHSYGIKADRVPDWYFGAYTKVAQDWDKIMYNAPYYLMVSAAGNAQKSRDNDSPAYGSSIDGFDVLLGFTLAKNGITVAGANSKIDANGNLQSADVSAYSSFGPVDDGRIKPDIAGNGGSVLSTDSSSNTSYYTSSGTSMATPGVTGSLLLLQQYNEELYGSYMKAATLKGLALHTADDVDAQGPDYKMGWGIMNAKSAAEVLYNKDFTSHIAEESLENGETFSFTVSAKGNETLIASISWTDLESSYINRGELNNTTAALINDLDIRITQNGKTFLPWKLNPAQASTAATKGDNNVDPFERIEIPNANGTYTITVTHKGELQNNTQDFSIILSGVMMTTCSIEAPEQVSLEKTEISSVDLTWDATKDGLYEIQYKEVHQQEWSTEYITINNFAWNGLIIDNTYSFRIRTFCSQNVASEYSDLVTFIFQGEKTVLETYDTLSIDSEIPFNVYPNPAVDEIQLNIETTDSTMYRILSTSGVELKMDSATNSRINVSDLPTGLYVLQVQDFDVNKSTKFYKY
;
A
#
# COMPACT_ATOMS: atom_id res chain seq x y z
N MET A 1 -5.95 -19.34 -73.31
CA MET A 1 -5.10 -18.84 -72.24
C MET A 1 -6.01 -18.44 -71.07
N ASN A 2 -6.01 -19.26 -70.01
CA ASN A 2 -6.92 -19.09 -68.90
C ASN A 2 -6.30 -18.18 -67.84
N THR A 3 -6.94 -17.05 -67.54
CA THR A 3 -6.65 -16.26 -66.35
C THR A 3 -7.56 -16.69 -65.20
N LYS A 4 -6.98 -17.24 -64.12
CA LYS A 4 -7.69 -17.53 -62.86
C LYS A 4 -7.66 -16.26 -62.00
N ASN A 5 -8.83 -15.70 -61.75
CA ASN A 5 -9.04 -14.68 -60.71
C ASN A 5 -9.11 -15.32 -59.33
N PHE A 6 -8.24 -14.94 -58.42
CA PHE A 6 -8.32 -15.26 -56.98
C PHE A 6 -9.09 -14.11 -56.30
N THR A 7 -10.30 -14.41 -55.85
CA THR A 7 -11.06 -13.54 -54.94
C THR A 7 -10.72 -13.91 -53.52
N TYR A 8 -9.98 -13.06 -52.80
CA TYR A 8 -9.88 -13.16 -51.35
C TYR A 8 -11.12 -12.59 -50.68
N SER A 9 -11.75 -13.37 -49.81
CA SER A 9 -12.98 -12.97 -49.13
C SER A 9 -12.68 -11.87 -48.09
N ALA A 10 -13.52 -10.86 -48.08
CA ALA A 10 -13.41 -9.71 -47.13
C ALA A 10 -13.49 -10.12 -45.64
N SER A 11 -13.87 -11.38 -45.35
CA SER A 11 -13.97 -11.91 -43.99
C SER A 11 -12.62 -12.15 -43.32
N SER A 12 -11.57 -12.51 -44.09
CA SER A 12 -10.24 -12.80 -43.52
C SER A 12 -9.46 -11.54 -43.16
N ILE A 13 -9.76 -10.41 -43.79
CA ILE A 13 -9.11 -9.12 -43.48
C ILE A 13 -9.71 -8.51 -42.21
N LEU A 14 -11.01 -8.71 -41.97
CA LEU A 14 -11.65 -8.20 -40.75
C LEU A 14 -11.16 -8.92 -39.48
N THR A 15 -10.90 -10.24 -39.56
CA THR A 15 -10.40 -11.03 -38.40
C THR A 15 -8.95 -10.70 -38.06
N VAL A 16 -8.11 -10.39 -39.03
CA VAL A 16 -6.73 -9.95 -38.77
C VAL A 16 -6.68 -8.51 -38.22
N LEU A 17 -7.58 -7.61 -38.67
CA LEU A 17 -7.68 -6.27 -38.09
C LEU A 17 -8.20 -6.30 -36.63
N PHE A 18 -9.13 -7.22 -36.30
CA PHE A 18 -9.63 -7.35 -34.92
C PHE A 18 -8.58 -7.94 -33.98
N LEU A 19 -7.74 -8.87 -34.45
CA LEU A 19 -6.62 -9.42 -33.65
C LEU A 19 -5.44 -8.43 -33.47
N VAL A 20 -5.25 -7.50 -34.42
CA VAL A 20 -4.23 -6.45 -34.26
C VAL A 20 -4.74 -5.31 -33.36
N PHE A 21 -6.04 -5.03 -33.33
CA PHE A 21 -6.63 -4.02 -32.43
C PHE A 21 -6.73 -4.50 -30.98
N SER A 22 -6.87 -5.80 -30.73
CA SER A 22 -6.84 -6.35 -29.36
C SER A 22 -5.45 -6.52 -28.78
N ALA A 23 -4.37 -6.41 -29.59
CA ALA A 23 -2.99 -6.51 -29.12
C ALA A 23 -2.33 -5.16 -28.80
N VAL A 24 -3.01 -4.02 -29.04
CA VAL A 24 -2.45 -2.66 -28.82
C VAL A 24 -3.02 -1.99 -27.54
N THR A 25 -3.94 -2.62 -26.83
CA THR A 25 -4.61 -2.02 -25.66
C THR A 25 -4.03 -2.43 -24.28
N ASN A 26 -2.90 -3.16 -24.24
CA ASN A 26 -2.33 -3.63 -22.96
C ASN A 26 -0.93 -3.04 -22.66
N LEU A 27 -0.71 -1.75 -22.92
CA LEU A 27 0.57 -1.08 -22.63
C LEU A 27 0.43 0.12 -21.66
N ASN A 28 -0.72 0.28 -21.02
CA ASN A 28 -0.89 1.32 -20.00
C ASN A 28 -1.09 0.66 -18.64
N GLY A 29 -0.21 0.99 -17.67
CA GLY A 29 -0.39 0.66 -16.27
C GLY A 29 -1.80 1.05 -15.77
N GLN A 30 -2.25 0.52 -14.67
CA GLN A 30 -3.61 0.55 -14.11
C GLN A 30 -4.72 0.74 -15.18
N ILE A 31 -5.47 -0.31 -15.46
CA ILE A 31 -6.53 -0.23 -16.47
C ILE A 31 -7.53 0.88 -16.11
N THR A 32 -8.11 1.52 -17.11
CA THR A 32 -9.05 2.64 -16.97
C THR A 32 -10.16 2.37 -15.94
N VAL A 33 -10.63 1.13 -15.81
CA VAL A 33 -11.64 0.72 -14.83
C VAL A 33 -11.12 0.87 -13.39
N GLN A 34 -9.92 0.40 -13.09
CA GLN A 34 -9.31 0.53 -11.75
C GLN A 34 -9.10 1.98 -11.36
N ARG A 35 -8.57 2.81 -12.27
CA ARG A 35 -8.43 4.26 -12.02
C ARG A 35 -9.76 4.96 -11.79
N SER A 36 -10.79 4.61 -12.56
CA SER A 36 -12.14 5.15 -12.38
C SER A 36 -12.73 4.74 -11.03
N GLN A 37 -12.46 3.53 -10.55
CA GLN A 37 -12.90 3.07 -9.23
C GLN A 37 -12.22 3.86 -8.12
N ILE A 38 -10.91 4.09 -8.20
CA ILE A 38 -10.17 4.95 -7.25
C ILE A 38 -10.74 6.36 -7.29
N ALA A 39 -10.87 6.95 -8.48
CA ALA A 39 -11.35 8.32 -8.70
C ALA A 39 -12.78 8.52 -8.16
N SER A 40 -13.63 7.47 -8.17
CA SER A 40 -14.99 7.57 -7.65
C SER A 40 -15.07 7.83 -6.14
N ASN A 41 -14.01 7.54 -5.40
CA ASN A 41 -13.90 7.80 -3.97
C ASN A 41 -13.35 9.19 -3.65
N ASN A 42 -12.90 9.94 -4.66
CA ASN A 42 -12.34 11.27 -4.47
C ASN A 42 -13.44 12.30 -4.25
N LYS A 43 -13.14 13.35 -3.47
CA LYS A 43 -13.97 14.54 -3.35
C LYS A 43 -13.78 15.41 -4.60
N SER A 44 -14.34 14.96 -5.73
CA SER A 44 -14.06 15.49 -7.07
C SER A 44 -14.42 16.97 -7.24
N ILE A 45 -15.47 17.45 -6.58
CA ILE A 45 -15.88 18.86 -6.63
C ILE A 45 -14.84 19.73 -5.91
N GLU A 46 -14.40 19.30 -4.74
CA GLU A 46 -13.37 19.96 -3.92
C GLU A 46 -12.03 19.99 -4.65
N LEU A 47 -11.60 18.87 -5.23
CA LEU A 47 -10.36 18.80 -6.03
C LEU A 47 -10.43 19.73 -7.26
N ALA A 48 -11.53 19.72 -8.00
CA ALA A 48 -11.71 20.57 -9.17
C ALA A 48 -11.72 22.06 -8.79
N SER A 49 -12.40 22.41 -7.69
CA SER A 49 -12.41 23.78 -7.15
C SER A 49 -11.02 24.19 -6.68
N PHE A 50 -10.33 23.31 -5.95
CA PHE A 50 -8.99 23.58 -5.44
C PHE A 50 -7.99 23.74 -6.59
N LYS A 51 -8.00 22.86 -7.58
CA LYS A 51 -7.20 23.00 -8.80
C LYS A 51 -7.44 24.36 -9.50
N THR A 52 -8.71 24.76 -9.65
CA THR A 52 -9.05 26.06 -10.27
C THR A 52 -8.39 27.22 -9.52
N ASN A 53 -8.43 27.19 -8.19
CA ASN A 53 -7.78 28.19 -7.34
C ASN A 53 -6.26 28.13 -7.48
N LEU A 54 -5.64 26.94 -7.48
CA LEU A 54 -4.21 26.76 -7.68
C LEU A 54 -3.74 27.32 -9.03
N VAL A 55 -4.47 27.08 -10.12
CA VAL A 55 -4.16 27.63 -11.45
C VAL A 55 -4.24 29.15 -11.43
N SER A 56 -5.32 29.72 -10.87
CA SER A 56 -5.47 31.18 -10.79
C SER A 56 -4.35 31.83 -9.96
N ASP A 57 -4.05 31.23 -8.80
CA ASP A 57 -2.97 31.72 -7.92
C ASP A 57 -1.61 31.59 -8.58
N TYR A 58 -1.32 30.45 -9.24
CA TYR A 58 -0.07 30.25 -9.95
C TYR A 58 0.15 31.30 -11.04
N GLU A 59 -0.82 31.53 -11.92
CA GLU A 59 -0.70 32.51 -13.01
C GLU A 59 -0.46 33.93 -12.47
N MET A 60 -1.19 34.33 -11.44
CA MET A 60 -1.02 35.64 -10.79
C MET A 60 0.35 35.75 -10.11
N LYS A 61 0.71 34.77 -9.28
CA LYS A 61 1.98 34.75 -8.54
C LYS A 61 3.18 34.63 -9.47
N ARG A 62 3.08 33.88 -10.58
CA ARG A 62 4.18 33.74 -11.55
C ARG A 62 4.55 35.03 -12.26
N VAL A 63 3.56 35.91 -12.51
CA VAL A 63 3.83 37.27 -13.05
C VAL A 63 4.53 38.11 -11.99
N GLN A 64 4.00 38.14 -10.76
CA GLN A 64 4.59 38.89 -9.65
C GLN A 64 6.01 38.42 -9.33
N LEU A 65 6.24 37.10 -9.28
CA LEU A 65 7.54 36.48 -9.03
C LEU A 65 8.61 36.96 -10.00
N LYS A 66 8.30 37.02 -11.31
CA LYS A 66 9.24 37.51 -12.34
C LYS A 66 9.61 38.97 -12.13
N GLU A 67 8.67 39.80 -11.73
CA GLU A 67 8.91 41.22 -11.44
C GLU A 67 9.75 41.41 -10.18
N VAL A 68 9.38 40.73 -9.08
CA VAL A 68 10.11 40.78 -7.80
C VAL A 68 11.52 40.20 -7.96
N ALA A 69 11.68 39.08 -8.68
CA ALA A 69 12.98 38.48 -8.96
C ALA A 69 13.89 39.46 -9.71
N LYS A 70 13.36 40.19 -10.71
CA LYS A 70 14.10 41.22 -11.45
C LYS A 70 14.50 42.39 -10.54
N LEU A 71 13.61 42.85 -9.66
CA LEU A 71 13.89 43.96 -8.77
C LEU A 71 14.98 43.61 -7.72
N ASN A 72 14.97 42.37 -7.23
CA ASN A 72 15.90 41.91 -6.20
C ASN A 72 17.13 41.19 -6.80
N ASN A 73 17.26 41.12 -8.11
CA ASN A 73 18.34 40.45 -8.83
C ASN A 73 18.41 38.93 -8.50
N TRP A 74 17.27 38.29 -8.27
CA TRP A 74 17.17 36.86 -8.04
C TRP A 74 17.20 36.09 -9.36
N LYS A 75 17.96 35.01 -9.43
CA LYS A 75 17.95 34.10 -10.59
C LYS A 75 16.72 33.18 -10.49
N ILE A 76 15.99 33.05 -11.57
CA ILE A 76 14.82 32.15 -11.62
C ILE A 76 15.29 30.69 -11.71
N LYS A 77 16.28 30.38 -12.55
CA LYS A 77 16.93 29.07 -12.65
C LYS A 77 18.45 29.21 -12.54
N GLU A 78 19.09 28.29 -11.84
CA GLU A 78 20.54 28.26 -11.72
C GLU A 78 21.05 26.82 -11.59
N THR A 79 22.16 26.49 -12.23
CA THR A 79 22.92 25.28 -11.93
C THR A 79 24.09 25.66 -11.04
N LEU A 80 24.13 25.09 -9.83
CA LEU A 80 25.18 25.35 -8.86
C LEU A 80 26.52 24.68 -9.27
N ALA A 81 27.62 25.08 -8.66
CA ALA A 81 28.95 24.55 -8.97
C ALA A 81 29.08 23.03 -8.72
N ASN A 82 28.27 22.46 -7.85
CA ASN A 82 28.17 21.03 -7.58
C ASN A 82 27.23 20.28 -8.53
N GLY A 83 26.70 20.95 -9.56
CA GLY A 83 25.81 20.37 -10.56
C GLY A 83 24.33 20.28 -10.14
N LYS A 84 23.97 20.64 -8.91
CA LYS A 84 22.58 20.72 -8.47
C LYS A 84 21.84 21.83 -9.21
N LYS A 85 20.60 21.59 -9.61
CA LYS A 85 19.70 22.60 -10.17
C LYS A 85 18.86 23.22 -9.05
N ILE A 86 18.71 24.54 -9.11
CA ILE A 86 17.76 25.28 -8.27
C ILE A 86 16.83 26.10 -9.15
N GLU A 87 15.57 26.22 -8.74
CA GLU A 87 14.58 27.06 -9.43
C GLU A 87 13.69 27.79 -8.43
N LEU A 88 13.52 29.09 -8.65
CA LEU A 88 12.62 29.94 -7.86
C LEU A 88 11.16 29.58 -8.16
N GLN A 89 10.47 29.00 -7.17
CA GLN A 89 9.09 28.56 -7.31
C GLN A 89 8.07 29.57 -6.81
N GLU A 90 8.28 30.10 -5.62
CA GLU A 90 7.33 31.00 -4.97
C GLU A 90 8.06 32.15 -4.25
N ILE A 91 7.29 33.13 -3.82
CA ILE A 91 7.73 34.14 -2.85
C ILE A 91 7.03 33.78 -1.54
N GLY A 92 7.79 33.58 -0.48
CA GLY A 92 7.28 33.29 0.86
C GLY A 92 6.37 34.41 1.38
N GLU A 93 5.58 34.12 2.39
CA GLU A 93 4.64 35.11 2.98
C GLU A 93 5.39 36.28 3.63
N ASP A 94 6.63 36.10 4.01
CA ASP A 94 7.56 37.13 4.50
C ASP A 94 8.27 37.92 3.37
N GLY A 95 8.03 37.54 2.10
CA GLY A 95 8.70 38.11 0.93
C GLY A 95 10.02 37.46 0.55
N SER A 96 10.47 36.39 1.22
CA SER A 96 11.67 35.65 0.90
C SER A 96 11.52 34.79 -0.36
N PRO A 97 12.61 34.48 -1.11
CA PRO A 97 12.54 33.65 -2.30
C PRO A 97 12.56 32.17 -1.92
N LEU A 98 11.57 31.39 -2.34
CA LEU A 98 11.51 29.94 -2.15
C LEU A 98 12.05 29.23 -3.40
N TYR A 99 13.21 28.61 -3.26
CA TYR A 99 13.84 27.80 -4.30
C TYR A 99 13.64 26.31 -4.03
N TYR A 100 13.28 25.55 -5.06
CA TYR A 100 13.43 24.10 -5.06
C TYR A 100 14.85 23.72 -5.43
N GLU A 101 15.36 22.61 -4.83
CA GLU A 101 16.63 21.98 -5.18
C GLU A 101 16.52 20.45 -5.16
N THR A 102 17.38 19.76 -5.90
CA THR A 102 17.51 18.30 -5.86
C THR A 102 18.41 17.84 -4.73
N TYR A 103 18.12 16.66 -4.13
CA TYR A 103 18.79 16.14 -2.96
C TYR A 103 19.67 14.91 -3.25
N SER A 104 20.74 15.02 -4.07
CA SER A 104 21.65 13.91 -4.36
C SER A 104 23.11 14.18 -4.02
N ASP A 105 23.78 13.17 -3.47
CA ASP A 105 25.22 13.02 -3.26
C ASP A 105 25.59 11.53 -3.53
N GLU A 106 26.84 11.02 -3.45
CA GLU A 106 27.20 9.67 -3.93
C GLU A 106 26.90 8.50 -2.98
N ALA A 107 26.34 7.35 -3.46
CA ALA A 107 26.44 5.91 -3.09
C ALA A 107 25.19 5.01 -2.74
N GLY A 108 25.03 3.78 -3.02
CA GLY A 108 24.49 2.39 -2.99
C GLY A 108 23.14 1.90 -2.40
N LEU A 109 22.48 0.94 -3.04
CA LEU A 109 21.10 0.44 -2.84
C LEU A 109 20.92 -0.70 -1.82
N VAL A 110 19.88 -0.61 -0.92
CA VAL A 110 19.16 -1.78 -0.36
C VAL A 110 17.74 -1.40 0.07
N SER A 111 16.71 -1.77 -0.69
CA SER A 111 15.33 -1.89 -0.17
C SER A 111 14.97 -3.38 -0.10
N ARG A 112 14.24 -3.83 0.97
CA ARG A 112 13.80 -5.22 1.10
C ARG A 112 12.71 -5.63 0.12
N ALA A 113 12.32 -4.75 -0.76
CA ALA A 113 11.40 -5.03 -1.86
C ALA A 113 11.87 -6.18 -2.75
N SER A 114 13.19 -6.42 -2.83
CA SER A 114 13.74 -7.60 -3.52
C SER A 114 13.22 -8.93 -2.99
N THR A 115 12.73 -9.01 -1.75
CA THR A 115 12.12 -10.22 -1.20
C THR A 115 10.72 -10.49 -1.79
N LEU A 116 10.04 -9.45 -2.30
CA LEU A 116 8.72 -9.52 -2.91
C LEU A 116 8.78 -9.78 -4.43
N ASN A 117 9.87 -9.36 -5.07
CA ASN A 117 10.03 -9.44 -6.53
C ASN A 117 10.04 -10.88 -7.04
N THR A 118 9.90 -11.04 -8.35
CA THR A 118 10.11 -12.32 -9.05
C THR A 118 11.48 -12.92 -8.70
N ASN A 119 11.49 -14.17 -8.24
CA ASN A 119 12.60 -14.89 -7.63
C ASN A 119 13.06 -14.32 -6.27
N GLY A 120 12.27 -13.44 -5.65
CA GLY A 120 12.46 -12.99 -4.28
C GLY A 120 12.13 -14.09 -3.28
N MET A 121 12.59 -13.92 -2.04
CA MET A 121 12.51 -14.95 -1.00
C MET A 121 11.07 -15.32 -0.61
N LEU A 122 10.11 -14.38 -0.74
CA LEU A 122 8.69 -14.64 -0.45
C LEU A 122 7.94 -15.29 -1.61
N GLY A 123 8.53 -15.38 -2.80
CA GLY A 123 7.92 -16.02 -3.97
C GLY A 123 6.64 -15.33 -4.48
N LEU A 124 6.46 -14.04 -4.18
CA LEU A 124 5.23 -13.32 -4.48
C LEU A 124 5.15 -12.82 -5.93
N HIS A 125 6.29 -12.75 -6.63
CA HIS A 125 6.39 -12.27 -8.02
C HIS A 125 5.87 -10.84 -8.25
N LEU A 126 5.96 -9.98 -7.24
CA LEU A 126 5.53 -8.58 -7.32
C LEU A 126 6.65 -7.73 -7.93
N ASP A 127 6.52 -7.33 -9.16
CA ASP A 127 7.46 -6.46 -9.86
C ASP A 127 6.83 -5.12 -10.30
N GLY A 128 5.58 -4.85 -9.90
CA GLY A 128 4.84 -3.63 -10.24
C GLY A 128 4.12 -3.70 -11.58
N ASP A 129 3.89 -4.90 -12.14
CA ASP A 129 3.14 -5.05 -13.38
C ASP A 129 1.72 -4.48 -13.23
N GLY A 130 1.26 -3.73 -14.24
CA GLY A 130 -0.02 -3.02 -14.16
C GLY A 130 -0.05 -1.81 -13.23
N MET A 131 1.02 -1.48 -12.51
CA MET A 131 1.05 -0.33 -11.59
C MET A 131 1.67 0.91 -12.26
N GLN A 132 1.21 2.09 -11.81
CA GLN A 132 1.73 3.38 -12.28
C GLN A 132 2.03 4.31 -11.11
N VAL A 133 3.13 5.05 -11.22
CA VAL A 133 3.56 6.09 -10.27
C VAL A 133 3.89 7.39 -10.98
N GLY A 134 3.60 8.52 -10.37
CA GLY A 134 4.05 9.84 -10.81
C GLY A 134 5.42 10.17 -10.25
N VAL A 135 6.30 10.77 -11.06
CA VAL A 135 7.60 11.30 -10.62
C VAL A 135 7.70 12.77 -11.02
N TRP A 136 7.81 13.65 -10.05
CA TRP A 136 8.09 15.08 -10.21
C TRP A 136 9.53 15.35 -9.82
N ASP A 137 10.27 16.10 -10.62
CA ASP A 137 11.70 16.40 -10.37
C ASP A 137 12.16 17.68 -11.09
N SER A 138 13.45 17.97 -11.07
CA SER A 138 14.08 19.17 -11.69
C SER A 138 14.03 19.23 -13.22
N GLY A 139 13.38 18.29 -13.83
CA GLY A 139 13.14 18.08 -15.25
C GLY A 139 12.58 16.68 -15.44
N VAL A 140 12.44 16.24 -16.69
CA VAL A 140 11.89 14.92 -17.00
C VAL A 140 12.99 13.87 -17.14
N ALA A 141 12.66 12.61 -16.94
CA ALA A 141 13.59 11.50 -17.11
C ALA A 141 13.89 11.23 -18.60
N LEU A 142 15.05 10.61 -18.89
CA LEU A 142 15.45 10.22 -20.25
C LEU A 142 14.57 9.06 -20.76
N GLU A 143 13.58 9.36 -21.59
CA GLU A 143 12.56 8.41 -22.07
C GLU A 143 13.14 7.13 -22.70
N ASN A 144 14.17 7.30 -23.54
CA ASN A 144 14.71 6.21 -24.37
C ASN A 144 15.83 5.41 -23.70
N HIS A 145 15.95 5.46 -22.35
CA HIS A 145 16.92 4.63 -21.65
C HIS A 145 16.56 3.13 -21.76
N VAL A 146 17.54 2.25 -21.98
CA VAL A 146 17.35 0.81 -22.22
C VAL A 146 16.61 0.10 -21.08
N GLU A 147 16.67 0.63 -19.87
CA GLU A 147 16.00 0.08 -18.67
C GLU A 147 14.50 0.33 -18.63
N TYR A 148 13.96 1.23 -19.46
CA TYR A 148 12.56 1.64 -19.33
C TYR A 148 11.59 0.90 -20.26
N ALA A 149 12.07 0.37 -21.37
CA ALA A 149 11.28 -0.49 -22.27
C ALA A 149 9.86 0.06 -22.58
N THR A 150 9.73 1.35 -22.89
CA THR A 150 8.45 2.05 -23.17
C THR A 150 7.51 2.26 -21.96
N ARG A 151 7.93 1.95 -20.73
CA ARG A 151 7.12 2.11 -19.51
C ARG A 151 7.19 3.50 -18.87
N ILE A 152 7.70 4.49 -19.61
CA ILE A 152 7.73 5.88 -19.19
C ILE A 152 6.86 6.73 -20.11
N ASN A 153 6.11 7.65 -19.53
CA ASN A 153 5.37 8.69 -20.24
C ASN A 153 5.90 10.05 -19.78
N ILE A 154 6.32 10.89 -20.70
CA ILE A 154 6.76 12.26 -20.43
C ILE A 154 5.53 13.17 -20.54
N ALA A 155 5.08 13.71 -19.41
CA ALA A 155 3.93 14.60 -19.37
C ALA A 155 4.28 16.02 -19.85
N ASP A 156 5.47 16.51 -19.48
CA ASP A 156 5.93 17.86 -19.77
C ASP A 156 6.86 17.88 -21.00
N ASN A 157 6.29 17.72 -22.17
CA ASN A 157 7.01 17.56 -23.45
C ASN A 157 7.97 18.69 -23.81
N GLN A 158 7.95 19.82 -23.12
CA GLN A 158 8.86 20.97 -23.36
C GLN A 158 9.95 21.10 -22.29
N SER A 159 9.92 20.23 -21.27
CA SER A 159 10.90 20.23 -20.19
C SER A 159 12.20 19.58 -20.58
N GLU A 160 13.30 20.04 -19.99
CA GLU A 160 14.61 19.47 -20.21
C GLU A 160 14.73 18.10 -19.59
N VAL A 161 15.41 17.18 -20.28
CA VAL A 161 15.83 15.90 -19.69
C VAL A 161 16.82 16.19 -18.58
N ASP A 162 16.58 15.62 -17.40
CA ASP A 162 17.42 15.81 -16.22
C ASP A 162 18.06 14.50 -15.74
N ALA A 163 19.30 14.58 -15.31
CA ALA A 163 20.05 13.43 -14.81
C ALA A 163 19.50 12.93 -13.48
N HIS A 164 19.06 13.83 -12.59
CA HIS A 164 18.49 13.48 -11.31
C HIS A 164 17.13 12.80 -11.48
N ALA A 165 16.23 13.38 -12.27
CA ALA A 165 14.94 12.79 -12.64
C ALA A 165 15.11 11.38 -13.26
N THR A 166 16.14 11.21 -14.13
CA THR A 166 16.45 9.91 -14.73
C THR A 166 16.88 8.88 -13.68
N ARG A 167 17.75 9.25 -12.71
CA ARG A 167 18.20 8.37 -11.63
C ARG A 167 17.05 7.97 -10.70
N VAL A 168 16.24 8.92 -10.28
CA VAL A 168 15.07 8.71 -9.44
C VAL A 168 14.09 7.74 -10.12
N THR A 169 13.76 7.99 -11.38
CA THR A 169 12.89 7.11 -12.18
C THR A 169 13.47 5.70 -12.30
N GLY A 170 14.76 5.57 -12.59
CA GLY A 170 15.43 4.27 -12.69
C GLY A 170 15.44 3.48 -11.39
N SER A 171 15.57 4.16 -10.25
CA SER A 171 15.49 3.52 -8.94
C SER A 171 14.12 2.87 -8.68
N ILE A 172 13.06 3.35 -9.34
CA ILE A 172 11.73 2.74 -9.25
C ILE A 172 11.56 1.64 -10.30
N ILE A 173 11.81 1.92 -11.61
CA ILE A 173 11.30 1.10 -12.71
C ILE A 173 12.36 0.43 -13.59
N SER A 174 13.67 0.55 -13.33
CA SER A 174 14.69 -0.13 -14.15
C SER A 174 14.44 -1.61 -14.24
N THR A 175 14.40 -2.18 -15.45
CA THR A 175 14.14 -3.61 -15.70
C THR A 175 15.21 -4.53 -15.14
N GLY A 176 16.42 -4.01 -14.92
CA GLY A 176 17.60 -4.79 -14.56
C GLY A 176 18.31 -5.38 -15.79
N HIS A 177 18.24 -4.70 -16.95
CA HIS A 177 19.15 -4.96 -18.06
C HIS A 177 20.59 -4.95 -17.53
N ARG A 178 20.89 -4.00 -16.67
CA ARG A 178 22.01 -4.05 -15.75
C ARG A 178 21.54 -4.51 -14.37
N LYS A 179 21.85 -5.73 -13.97
CA LYS A 179 21.29 -6.42 -12.80
C LYS A 179 21.44 -5.66 -11.48
N ASP A 180 22.58 -5.01 -11.24
CA ASP A 180 22.87 -4.23 -10.05
C ASP A 180 22.21 -2.84 -10.01
N ALA A 181 21.52 -2.45 -11.12
CA ALA A 181 20.72 -1.24 -11.25
C ALA A 181 19.22 -1.53 -11.42
N LYS A 182 18.74 -2.74 -11.06
CA LYS A 182 17.32 -3.09 -11.15
C LYS A 182 16.51 -2.21 -10.20
N GLY A 183 15.43 -1.62 -10.70
CA GLY A 183 14.49 -0.84 -9.93
C GLY A 183 13.61 -1.70 -9.01
N VAL A 184 13.06 -1.07 -8.00
CA VAL A 184 12.24 -1.74 -6.96
C VAL A 184 10.96 -2.34 -7.54
N ALA A 185 10.25 -1.59 -8.38
CA ALA A 185 9.03 -1.99 -9.09
C ALA A 185 9.31 -2.07 -10.59
N SER A 186 10.16 -3.00 -10.98
CA SER A 186 10.84 -3.06 -12.28
C SER A 186 9.92 -3.27 -13.49
N MET A 187 8.64 -3.58 -13.28
CA MET A 187 7.62 -3.68 -14.32
C MET A 187 6.58 -2.56 -14.27
N ALA A 188 6.64 -1.69 -13.26
CA ALA A 188 5.74 -0.54 -13.17
C ALA A 188 6.00 0.48 -14.27
N SER A 189 5.03 1.36 -14.51
CA SER A 189 5.14 2.52 -15.41
C SER A 189 5.28 3.83 -14.62
N VAL A 190 5.93 4.80 -15.23
CA VAL A 190 6.12 6.14 -14.68
C VAL A 190 5.49 7.20 -15.60
N VAL A 191 4.81 8.17 -14.98
CA VAL A 191 4.54 9.47 -15.61
C VAL A 191 5.55 10.47 -15.06
N SER A 192 6.43 11.00 -15.92
CA SER A 192 7.51 11.90 -15.53
C SER A 192 7.15 13.35 -15.82
N HIS A 193 7.24 14.17 -14.77
CA HIS A 193 6.95 15.60 -14.78
C HIS A 193 8.18 16.40 -14.33
N ASP A 194 8.25 17.66 -14.74
CA ASP A 194 9.09 18.62 -14.04
C ASP A 194 8.35 19.17 -12.80
N TRP A 195 9.06 19.75 -11.85
CA TRP A 195 8.50 20.25 -10.60
C TRP A 195 7.73 21.58 -10.72
N THR A 196 7.71 22.17 -11.93
CA THR A 196 6.96 23.39 -12.19
C THR A 196 5.46 23.06 -12.22
N ARG A 197 4.65 23.70 -11.35
CA ARG A 197 3.21 23.42 -11.20
C ARG A 197 2.88 22.08 -10.53
N ASP A 198 3.80 21.48 -9.80
CA ASP A 198 3.66 20.18 -9.13
C ASP A 198 2.30 19.99 -8.42
N LYS A 199 1.88 20.96 -7.61
CA LYS A 199 0.59 20.91 -6.89
C LYS A 199 -0.63 20.84 -7.83
N ILE A 200 -0.58 21.53 -8.97
CA ILE A 200 -1.68 21.55 -9.95
C ILE A 200 -1.76 20.17 -10.64
N GLU A 201 -0.64 19.69 -11.13
CA GLU A 201 -0.53 18.43 -11.89
C GLU A 201 -0.83 17.22 -11.00
N VAL A 202 -0.33 17.23 -9.78
CA VAL A 202 -0.67 16.19 -8.78
C VAL A 202 -2.15 16.21 -8.44
N THR A 203 -2.77 17.41 -8.32
CA THR A 203 -4.22 17.50 -8.07
C THR A 203 -5.01 16.85 -9.22
N GLU A 204 -4.58 17.06 -10.47
CA GLU A 204 -5.17 16.40 -11.64
C GLU A 204 -4.96 14.88 -11.61
N ALA A 205 -3.72 14.46 -11.43
CA ALA A 205 -3.37 13.05 -11.44
C ALA A 205 -4.05 12.27 -10.31
N ALA A 206 -4.13 12.85 -9.11
CA ALA A 206 -4.85 12.26 -7.98
C ALA A 206 -6.37 12.19 -8.23
N ALA A 207 -6.96 13.24 -8.83
CA ALA A 207 -8.36 13.22 -9.24
C ALA A 207 -8.66 12.11 -10.26
N ASP A 208 -7.68 11.79 -11.11
CA ASP A 208 -7.75 10.72 -12.12
C ASP A 208 -7.32 9.34 -11.56
N GLY A 209 -7.14 9.19 -10.23
CA GLY A 209 -6.88 7.93 -9.57
C GLY A 209 -5.41 7.53 -9.46
N LEU A 210 -4.46 8.48 -9.49
CA LEU A 210 -3.06 8.21 -9.14
C LEU A 210 -2.97 7.79 -7.66
N LEU A 211 -2.26 6.69 -7.39
CA LEU A 211 -2.08 6.16 -6.02
C LEU A 211 -0.87 6.78 -5.32
N LEU A 212 0.25 6.94 -6.03
CA LEU A 212 1.54 7.34 -5.47
C LEU A 212 2.26 8.36 -6.34
N SER A 213 2.91 9.31 -5.71
CA SER A 213 3.90 10.18 -6.34
C SER A 213 5.21 10.22 -5.58
N ASN A 214 6.31 10.39 -6.30
CA ASN A 214 7.66 10.53 -5.78
C ASN A 214 8.17 11.96 -5.98
N HIS A 215 8.60 12.60 -4.89
CA HIS A 215 9.14 13.96 -4.87
C HIS A 215 10.53 13.94 -4.22
N SER A 216 11.56 13.80 -5.06
CA SER A 216 12.96 13.71 -4.62
C SER A 216 13.65 15.09 -4.58
N TYR A 217 12.94 16.12 -4.21
CA TYR A 217 13.39 17.52 -4.13
C TYR A 217 12.72 18.23 -2.94
N GLY A 218 13.08 19.46 -2.68
CA GLY A 218 12.43 20.29 -1.66
C GLY A 218 12.93 21.71 -1.64
N ILE A 219 12.56 22.44 -0.61
CA ILE A 219 12.93 23.83 -0.40
C ILE A 219 14.43 23.91 -0.07
N LYS A 220 15.12 24.87 -0.69
CA LYS A 220 16.55 25.10 -0.47
C LYS A 220 16.79 25.82 0.87
N ALA A 221 17.49 25.14 1.78
CA ALA A 221 17.68 25.56 3.16
C ALA A 221 18.38 26.94 3.32
N ASP A 222 19.45 27.20 2.53
CA ASP A 222 20.21 28.46 2.62
C ASP A 222 19.51 29.70 2.02
N ARG A 223 18.23 29.56 1.66
CA ARG A 223 17.41 30.62 1.01
C ARG A 223 16.17 30.99 1.79
N VAL A 224 15.97 30.39 2.96
CA VAL A 224 14.82 30.66 3.82
C VAL A 224 15.29 31.23 5.17
N PRO A 225 14.46 32.04 5.84
CA PRO A 225 14.74 32.48 7.20
C PRO A 225 14.54 31.36 8.22
N ASP A 226 15.14 31.50 9.40
CA ASP A 226 15.13 30.49 10.49
C ASP A 226 13.71 30.03 10.86
N TRP A 227 12.72 30.92 10.87
CA TRP A 227 11.34 30.56 11.21
C TRP A 227 10.69 29.55 10.26
N TYR A 228 11.25 29.36 9.06
CA TYR A 228 10.68 28.48 8.04
C TYR A 228 11.01 26.99 8.29
N PHE A 229 12.09 26.73 9.04
CA PHE A 229 12.43 25.37 9.44
C PHE A 229 11.38 24.84 10.43
N GLY A 230 10.95 23.61 10.25
CA GLY A 230 9.92 22.98 11.07
C GLY A 230 8.51 23.51 10.90
N ALA A 231 8.32 24.67 10.25
CA ALA A 231 7.08 25.41 10.24
C ALA A 231 6.00 24.82 9.29
N TYR A 232 4.79 24.61 9.79
CA TYR A 232 3.64 24.26 8.97
C TYR A 232 3.15 25.51 8.21
N THR A 233 3.54 25.59 6.93
CA THR A 233 3.27 26.74 6.06
C THR A 233 2.18 26.41 5.02
N LYS A 234 1.84 27.43 4.21
CA LYS A 234 0.88 27.26 3.11
C LYS A 234 1.25 26.10 2.16
N VAL A 235 2.54 25.86 1.97
CA VAL A 235 3.02 24.75 1.14
C VAL A 235 2.57 23.40 1.72
N ALA A 236 2.81 23.13 3.00
CA ALA A 236 2.38 21.90 3.66
C ALA A 236 0.85 21.77 3.69
N GLN A 237 0.14 22.89 3.93
CA GLN A 237 -1.33 22.93 3.93
C GLN A 237 -1.92 22.52 2.57
N ASP A 238 -1.35 22.99 1.46
CA ASP A 238 -1.85 22.65 0.11
C ASP A 238 -1.72 21.16 -0.17
N TRP A 239 -0.61 20.55 0.20
CA TRP A 239 -0.38 19.11 0.04
C TRP A 239 -1.32 18.27 0.92
N ASP A 240 -1.54 18.67 2.18
CA ASP A 240 -2.53 18.00 3.03
C ASP A 240 -3.93 18.07 2.43
N LYS A 241 -4.29 19.22 1.84
CA LYS A 241 -5.59 19.39 1.19
C LYS A 241 -5.77 18.49 -0.03
N ILE A 242 -4.74 18.30 -0.85
CA ILE A 242 -4.79 17.37 -1.98
C ILE A 242 -5.07 15.95 -1.46
N MET A 243 -4.25 15.48 -0.51
CA MET A 243 -4.36 14.12 0.02
C MET A 243 -5.67 13.87 0.76
N TYR A 244 -6.18 14.85 1.52
CA TYR A 244 -7.46 14.72 2.19
C TYR A 244 -8.65 14.57 1.22
N ASN A 245 -8.58 15.23 0.07
CA ASN A 245 -9.64 15.15 -0.95
C ASN A 245 -9.45 13.98 -1.95
N ALA A 246 -8.31 13.31 -1.92
CA ALA A 246 -7.99 12.13 -2.70
C ALA A 246 -7.50 10.99 -1.78
N PRO A 247 -8.41 10.27 -1.08
CA PRO A 247 -8.07 9.39 0.05
C PRO A 247 -7.21 8.17 -0.30
N TYR A 248 -7.03 7.85 -1.57
CA TYR A 248 -6.12 6.81 -2.04
C TYR A 248 -4.75 7.33 -2.48
N TYR A 249 -4.62 8.65 -2.66
CA TYR A 249 -3.38 9.27 -3.11
C TYR A 249 -2.43 9.53 -1.93
N LEU A 250 -1.18 9.08 -2.05
CA LEU A 250 -0.12 9.26 -1.07
C LEU A 250 1.12 9.90 -1.71
N MET A 251 1.53 11.07 -1.21
CA MET A 251 2.78 11.71 -1.55
C MET A 251 3.95 11.09 -0.78
N VAL A 252 5.03 10.76 -1.47
CA VAL A 252 6.30 10.30 -0.88
C VAL A 252 7.39 11.32 -1.20
N SER A 253 7.96 11.95 -0.18
CA SER A 253 8.91 13.06 -0.33
C SER A 253 10.22 12.80 0.41
N ALA A 254 11.31 13.34 -0.13
CA ALA A 254 12.63 13.27 0.48
C ALA A 254 12.77 14.27 1.64
N ALA A 255 13.32 13.85 2.78
CA ALA A 255 13.49 14.70 3.97
C ALA A 255 14.45 15.89 3.75
N GLY A 256 15.36 15.77 2.79
CA GLY A 256 16.38 16.78 2.52
C GLY A 256 17.79 16.37 2.98
N ASN A 257 18.79 17.09 2.49
CA ASN A 257 20.20 16.81 2.73
C ASN A 257 20.89 17.96 3.52
N ALA A 258 20.16 18.60 4.42
CA ALA A 258 20.61 19.80 5.13
C ALA A 258 21.18 19.55 6.52
N GLN A 259 21.41 18.28 6.94
CA GLN A 259 21.93 17.95 8.29
C GLN A 259 23.17 18.73 8.71
N LYS A 260 24.07 19.03 7.76
CA LYS A 260 25.32 19.74 8.02
C LYS A 260 25.37 21.15 7.43
N SER A 261 24.24 21.65 6.97
CA SER A 261 24.18 22.93 6.24
C SER A 261 24.49 24.13 7.11
N ARG A 262 24.10 24.09 8.40
CA ARG A 262 24.16 25.23 9.35
C ARG A 262 23.30 26.41 8.93
N ASP A 263 22.24 26.15 8.15
CA ASP A 263 21.39 27.20 7.59
C ASP A 263 20.32 27.68 8.59
N ASN A 264 19.99 26.88 9.62
CA ASN A 264 19.12 27.26 10.73
C ASN A 264 19.98 27.77 11.90
N ASP A 265 20.05 29.09 12.11
CA ASP A 265 20.80 29.71 13.19
C ASP A 265 20.06 29.68 14.54
N SER A 266 18.74 29.43 14.51
CA SER A 266 17.85 29.47 15.67
C SER A 266 16.97 28.21 15.82
N PRO A 267 17.57 27.00 15.81
CA PRO A 267 16.80 25.76 15.83
C PRO A 267 16.01 25.62 17.14
N ALA A 268 14.82 25.00 17.08
CA ALA A 268 13.98 24.71 18.24
C ALA A 268 14.68 23.83 19.28
N TYR A 269 15.67 23.03 18.84
CA TYR A 269 16.44 22.13 19.66
C TYR A 269 17.90 22.05 19.19
N GLY A 270 18.83 21.96 20.15
CA GLY A 270 20.27 21.76 19.87
C GLY A 270 20.94 23.02 19.34
N SER A 271 21.69 22.88 18.27
CA SER A 271 22.44 23.96 17.61
C SER A 271 22.44 23.76 16.10
N SER A 272 22.77 24.80 15.34
CA SER A 272 22.83 24.79 13.87
C SER A 272 23.76 23.71 13.27
N ILE A 273 24.52 22.99 14.08
CA ILE A 273 25.46 21.93 13.62
C ILE A 273 25.00 20.51 13.96
N ASP A 274 23.91 20.34 14.70
CA ASP A 274 23.45 19.05 15.20
C ASP A 274 22.55 18.31 14.21
N GLY A 275 22.08 18.99 13.17
CA GLY A 275 21.23 18.45 12.12
C GLY A 275 19.75 18.33 12.47
N PHE A 276 19.35 18.73 13.68
CA PHE A 276 17.96 18.82 14.09
C PHE A 276 17.29 20.10 13.58
N ASP A 277 15.94 20.02 13.43
CA ASP A 277 15.09 21.14 13.02
C ASP A 277 15.53 21.73 11.66
N VAL A 278 15.69 20.85 10.65
CA VAL A 278 16.13 21.25 9.30
C VAL A 278 15.22 20.69 8.20
N LEU A 279 13.97 20.33 8.54
CA LEU A 279 12.95 19.95 7.59
C LEU A 279 12.20 21.18 7.07
N LEU A 280 11.77 21.16 5.78
CA LEU A 280 11.26 22.35 5.10
C LEU A 280 10.07 22.07 4.17
N GLY A 281 9.13 22.98 4.12
CA GLY A 281 8.10 23.06 3.10
C GLY A 281 7.12 21.89 3.10
N PHE A 282 6.95 21.21 1.98
CA PHE A 282 5.96 20.12 1.84
C PHE A 282 6.34 18.84 2.59
N THR A 283 7.60 18.65 3.00
CA THR A 283 7.99 17.53 3.86
C THR A 283 7.33 17.59 5.22
N LEU A 284 6.75 18.73 5.58
CA LEU A 284 6.04 18.99 6.84
C LEU A 284 4.53 18.69 6.74
N ALA A 285 4.04 18.28 5.55
CA ALA A 285 2.66 17.83 5.38
C ALA A 285 2.38 16.62 6.29
N LYS A 286 1.21 16.60 6.95
CA LYS A 286 0.82 15.56 7.90
C LYS A 286 0.55 14.22 7.22
N ASN A 287 -0.10 14.28 6.06
CA ASN A 287 -0.67 13.12 5.40
C ASN A 287 0.32 12.36 4.51
N GLY A 288 1.40 13.01 4.03
CA GLY A 288 2.45 12.38 3.23
C GLY A 288 3.45 11.55 4.04
N ILE A 289 4.29 10.81 3.32
CA ILE A 289 5.47 10.12 3.87
C ILE A 289 6.72 10.92 3.54
N THR A 290 7.44 11.35 4.57
CA THR A 290 8.75 12.00 4.46
C THR A 290 9.84 10.98 4.75
N VAL A 291 10.76 10.78 3.80
CA VAL A 291 11.75 9.70 3.80
C VAL A 291 13.14 10.23 4.16
N ALA A 292 13.68 9.76 5.26
CA ALA A 292 15.09 9.95 5.66
C ALA A 292 16.03 9.04 4.86
N GLY A 293 17.27 9.45 4.71
CA GLY A 293 18.35 8.63 4.16
C GLY A 293 19.07 7.82 5.24
N ALA A 294 19.19 6.52 5.05
CA ALA A 294 19.95 5.62 5.90
C ALA A 294 20.96 4.78 5.10
N ASN A 295 21.93 4.22 5.80
CA ASN A 295 22.83 3.18 5.31
C ASN A 295 22.49 1.90 6.06
N SER A 296 21.81 0.96 5.43
CA SER A 296 21.37 -0.27 6.04
C SER A 296 22.06 -1.51 5.44
N LYS A 297 22.27 -2.53 6.26
CA LYS A 297 22.74 -3.85 5.85
C LYS A 297 21.68 -4.90 6.16
N ILE A 298 21.43 -5.75 5.20
CA ILE A 298 20.41 -6.79 5.25
C ILE A 298 21.09 -8.13 4.96
N ASP A 299 20.71 -9.18 5.68
CA ASP A 299 21.16 -10.53 5.42
C ASP A 299 20.45 -11.17 4.22
N ALA A 300 20.87 -12.37 3.85
CA ALA A 300 20.27 -13.12 2.75
C ALA A 300 18.79 -13.48 2.99
N ASN A 301 18.32 -13.43 4.24
CA ASN A 301 16.94 -13.71 4.64
C ASN A 301 16.07 -12.42 4.71
N GLY A 302 16.62 -11.28 4.28
CA GLY A 302 15.92 -10.00 4.34
C GLY A 302 15.82 -9.39 5.73
N ASN A 303 16.59 -9.88 6.73
CA ASN A 303 16.58 -9.31 8.07
C ASN A 303 17.58 -8.16 8.19
N LEU A 304 17.20 -7.09 8.89
CA LEU A 304 18.07 -5.97 9.17
C LEU A 304 19.19 -6.42 10.10
N GLN A 305 20.44 -6.19 9.71
CA GLN A 305 21.64 -6.45 10.53
C GLN A 305 22.17 -5.18 11.19
N SER A 306 22.15 -4.08 10.49
CA SER A 306 22.49 -2.76 11.01
C SER A 306 21.91 -1.67 10.13
N ALA A 307 21.64 -0.51 10.72
CA ALA A 307 21.32 0.71 10.01
C ALA A 307 21.89 1.90 10.78
N ASP A 308 22.41 2.87 10.03
CA ASP A 308 22.86 4.16 10.53
C ASP A 308 22.20 5.25 9.68
N VAL A 309 21.75 6.33 10.30
CA VAL A 309 21.28 7.48 9.55
C VAL A 309 22.41 8.08 8.71
N SER A 310 22.10 8.43 7.46
CA SER A 310 23.11 9.03 6.58
C SER A 310 23.50 10.43 7.05
N ALA A 311 24.80 10.73 6.95
CA ALA A 311 25.38 11.97 7.46
C ALA A 311 24.92 13.27 6.75
N TYR A 312 24.05 13.16 5.77
CA TYR A 312 23.41 14.28 5.07
C TYR A 312 21.93 14.43 5.42
N SER A 313 21.25 13.35 5.87
CA SER A 313 19.81 13.34 6.04
C SER A 313 19.33 14.41 7.02
N SER A 314 18.37 15.23 6.60
CA SER A 314 17.75 16.23 7.46
C SER A 314 16.94 15.59 8.58
N PHE A 315 17.01 16.16 9.79
CA PHE A 315 16.28 15.70 10.97
C PHE A 315 15.12 16.64 11.32
N GLY A 316 14.07 16.11 11.96
CA GLY A 316 13.13 16.88 12.75
C GLY A 316 13.77 17.42 14.05
N PRO A 317 13.01 17.86 15.02
CA PRO A 317 11.54 17.91 15.01
C PRO A 317 10.98 18.87 13.99
N VAL A 318 9.65 18.79 13.77
CA VAL A 318 8.87 19.90 13.23
C VAL A 318 8.33 20.70 14.38
N ASP A 319 7.98 21.97 14.16
CA ASP A 319 7.63 22.95 15.22
C ASP A 319 6.56 22.47 16.19
N ASP A 320 5.52 21.80 15.68
CA ASP A 320 4.42 21.26 16.48
C ASP A 320 4.73 19.91 17.14
N GLY A 321 5.93 19.37 16.92
CA GLY A 321 6.45 18.16 17.57
C GLY A 321 6.05 16.84 16.92
N ARG A 322 5.39 16.85 15.75
CA ARG A 322 5.11 15.62 14.99
C ARG A 322 6.39 14.86 14.66
N ILE A 323 6.25 13.54 14.56
CA ILE A 323 7.33 12.62 14.20
C ILE A 323 7.60 12.75 12.69
N LYS A 324 8.66 13.48 12.36
CA LYS A 324 9.18 13.65 11.02
C LYS A 324 10.73 13.58 11.05
N PRO A 325 11.38 12.93 10.06
CA PRO A 325 10.81 12.17 8.95
C PRO A 325 9.87 11.06 9.44
N ASP A 326 9.00 10.52 8.55
CA ASP A 326 8.09 9.42 8.94
C ASP A 326 8.83 8.08 8.99
N ILE A 327 9.73 7.83 8.02
CA ILE A 327 10.42 6.54 7.81
C ILE A 327 11.77 6.78 7.14
N ALA A 328 12.66 5.81 7.20
CA ALA A 328 13.92 5.85 6.48
C ALA A 328 13.99 4.79 5.37
N GLY A 329 14.61 5.17 4.28
CA GLY A 329 15.00 4.29 3.19
C GLY A 329 16.52 4.29 3.00
N ASN A 330 17.05 3.32 2.23
CA ASN A 330 18.47 3.32 1.93
C ASN A 330 18.78 4.40 0.88
N GLY A 331 19.47 5.43 1.31
CA GLY A 331 19.89 6.55 0.47
C GLY A 331 21.37 6.55 0.13
N GLY A 332 22.11 5.55 0.58
CA GLY A 332 23.54 5.47 0.37
C GLY A 332 23.95 4.57 -0.82
N SER A 333 24.82 5.02 -1.75
CA SER A 333 25.38 4.31 -2.93
C SER A 333 24.36 3.68 -3.89
N VAL A 334 23.31 4.41 -4.33
CA VAL A 334 22.32 3.92 -5.30
C VAL A 334 22.87 4.00 -6.73
N LEU A 335 23.14 2.85 -7.34
CA LEU A 335 23.40 2.76 -8.76
C LEU A 335 22.05 2.79 -9.51
N SER A 336 21.90 3.74 -10.43
CA SER A 336 20.68 3.89 -11.23
C SER A 336 21.03 4.36 -12.64
N THR A 337 20.02 4.47 -13.48
CA THR A 337 20.11 5.05 -14.83
C THR A 337 20.60 6.50 -14.78
N ASP A 338 21.21 6.97 -15.88
CA ASP A 338 21.67 8.36 -16.01
C ASP A 338 21.35 8.92 -17.39
N SER A 339 21.19 10.23 -17.49
CA SER A 339 20.78 10.88 -18.74
C SER A 339 21.89 11.15 -19.75
N SER A 340 23.15 10.85 -19.43
CA SER A 340 24.30 11.10 -20.32
C SER A 340 24.28 10.24 -21.60
N SER A 341 23.58 9.11 -21.61
CA SER A 341 23.22 8.32 -22.79
C SER A 341 22.11 7.33 -22.46
N ASN A 342 21.49 6.71 -23.49
CA ASN A 342 20.44 5.68 -23.31
C ASN A 342 20.90 4.40 -22.57
N THR A 343 22.19 4.27 -22.27
CA THR A 343 22.79 3.09 -21.61
C THR A 343 23.67 3.49 -20.42
N SER A 344 23.60 4.73 -19.99
CA SER A 344 24.46 5.26 -18.91
C SER A 344 23.85 4.96 -17.53
N TYR A 345 24.74 4.73 -16.59
CA TYR A 345 24.42 4.53 -15.17
C TYR A 345 25.30 5.41 -14.31
N TYR A 346 24.77 5.83 -13.18
CA TYR A 346 25.49 6.64 -12.23
C TYR A 346 25.15 6.20 -10.80
N THR A 347 26.13 6.27 -9.90
CA THR A 347 25.93 5.99 -8.49
C THR A 347 25.77 7.31 -7.74
N SER A 348 24.70 7.46 -6.99
CA SER A 348 24.44 8.67 -6.20
C SER A 348 23.85 8.35 -4.83
N SER A 349 23.99 9.27 -3.87
CA SER A 349 23.34 9.23 -2.55
C SER A 349 22.42 10.41 -2.35
N GLY A 350 21.67 10.33 -1.31
CA GLY A 350 20.78 11.38 -0.84
C GLY A 350 19.45 10.81 -0.38
N THR A 351 18.71 11.62 0.31
CA THR A 351 17.31 11.32 0.60
C THR A 351 16.50 11.16 -0.68
N SER A 352 16.93 11.82 -1.78
CA SER A 352 16.37 11.61 -3.12
C SER A 352 16.50 10.19 -3.66
N MET A 353 17.47 9.42 -3.19
CA MET A 353 17.68 8.03 -3.60
C MET A 353 16.98 7.06 -2.65
N ALA A 354 16.79 7.44 -1.39
CA ALA A 354 15.99 6.69 -0.42
C ALA A 354 14.50 6.69 -0.80
N THR A 355 14.00 7.86 -1.21
CA THR A 355 12.59 8.10 -1.52
C THR A 355 12.03 7.17 -2.61
N PRO A 356 12.65 7.02 -3.80
CA PRO A 356 12.15 6.12 -4.83
C PRO A 356 12.20 4.63 -4.40
N GLY A 357 13.12 4.25 -3.51
CA GLY A 357 13.16 2.93 -2.91
C GLY A 357 11.93 2.65 -2.04
N VAL A 358 11.52 3.63 -1.23
CA VAL A 358 10.29 3.56 -0.43
C VAL A 358 9.06 3.63 -1.32
N THR A 359 9.01 4.55 -2.28
CA THR A 359 7.89 4.71 -3.23
C THR A 359 7.63 3.40 -4.00
N GLY A 360 8.68 2.78 -4.55
CA GLY A 360 8.57 1.50 -5.24
C GLY A 360 8.08 0.38 -4.32
N SER A 361 8.54 0.34 -3.06
CA SER A 361 8.08 -0.64 -2.07
C SER A 361 6.60 -0.48 -1.76
N LEU A 362 6.13 0.75 -1.57
CA LEU A 362 4.71 1.06 -1.36
C LEU A 362 3.86 0.67 -2.58
N LEU A 363 4.39 0.86 -3.79
CA LEU A 363 3.71 0.47 -5.02
C LEU A 363 3.53 -1.04 -5.11
N LEU A 364 4.55 -1.83 -4.74
CA LEU A 364 4.45 -3.30 -4.66
C LEU A 364 3.45 -3.76 -3.60
N LEU A 365 3.35 -3.07 -2.46
CA LEU A 365 2.36 -3.38 -1.43
C LEU A 365 0.93 -3.08 -1.90
N GLN A 366 0.73 -2.03 -2.70
CA GLN A 366 -0.56 -1.76 -3.35
C GLN A 366 -0.92 -2.85 -4.38
N GLN A 367 0.04 -3.27 -5.20
CA GLN A 367 -0.14 -4.41 -6.11
C GLN A 367 -0.54 -5.66 -5.32
N TYR A 368 0.18 -5.97 -4.25
CA TYR A 368 -0.09 -7.16 -3.45
C TYR A 368 -1.46 -7.14 -2.78
N ASN A 369 -1.89 -5.98 -2.26
CA ASN A 369 -3.22 -5.86 -1.69
C ASN A 369 -4.32 -6.04 -2.75
N GLU A 370 -4.11 -5.52 -3.95
CA GLU A 370 -5.05 -5.71 -5.06
C GLU A 370 -5.12 -7.18 -5.48
N GLU A 371 -3.99 -7.87 -5.58
CA GLU A 371 -3.94 -9.31 -5.88
C GLU A 371 -4.59 -10.18 -4.80
N LEU A 372 -4.47 -9.80 -3.52
CA LEU A 372 -5.06 -10.56 -2.40
C LEU A 372 -6.56 -10.28 -2.21
N TYR A 373 -6.98 -9.03 -2.42
CA TYR A 373 -8.28 -8.56 -1.95
C TYR A 373 -9.11 -7.83 -3.03
N GLY A 374 -8.63 -7.74 -4.27
CA GLY A 374 -9.32 -7.11 -5.40
C GLY A 374 -9.47 -5.58 -5.27
N SER A 375 -8.73 -4.94 -4.37
CA SER A 375 -8.85 -3.51 -4.09
C SER A 375 -7.52 -2.89 -3.68
N TYR A 376 -7.37 -1.59 -3.90
CA TYR A 376 -6.24 -0.82 -3.36
C TYR A 376 -6.52 -0.33 -1.95
N MET A 377 -5.46 -0.16 -1.15
CA MET A 377 -5.53 0.46 0.18
C MET A 377 -5.70 1.97 0.06
N LYS A 378 -6.48 2.57 0.99
CA LYS A 378 -6.42 4.03 1.20
C LYS A 378 -5.00 4.47 1.59
N ALA A 379 -4.67 5.74 1.32
CA ALA A 379 -3.36 6.31 1.67
C ALA A 379 -3.02 6.16 3.16
N ALA A 380 -4.01 6.36 4.04
CA ALA A 380 -3.86 6.15 5.48
C ALA A 380 -3.50 4.71 5.83
N THR A 381 -4.12 3.72 5.17
CA THR A 381 -3.83 2.29 5.37
C THR A 381 -2.40 1.95 4.92
N LEU A 382 -2.02 2.40 3.73
CA LEU A 382 -0.69 2.14 3.17
C LEU A 382 0.42 2.81 3.98
N LYS A 383 0.25 4.09 4.36
CA LYS A 383 1.14 4.81 5.28
C LYS A 383 1.20 4.09 6.62
N GLY A 384 0.05 3.81 7.21
CA GLY A 384 -0.05 3.11 8.49
C GLY A 384 0.66 1.76 8.48
N LEU A 385 0.50 0.95 7.42
CA LEU A 385 1.17 -0.33 7.26
C LEU A 385 2.70 -0.20 7.19
N ALA A 386 3.19 0.76 6.42
CA ALA A 386 4.63 1.04 6.31
C ALA A 386 5.24 1.43 7.67
N LEU A 387 4.58 2.31 8.43
CA LEU A 387 5.05 2.75 9.74
C LEU A 387 4.87 1.68 10.83
N HIS A 388 3.80 0.87 10.73
CA HIS A 388 3.54 -0.26 11.64
C HIS A 388 4.62 -1.33 11.57
N THR A 389 5.16 -1.58 10.38
CA THR A 389 6.09 -2.68 10.10
C THR A 389 7.54 -2.23 9.93
N ALA A 390 7.82 -0.93 10.05
CA ALA A 390 9.19 -0.41 9.98
C ALA A 390 10.08 -1.06 11.06
N ASP A 391 11.31 -1.38 10.68
CA ASP A 391 12.30 -1.85 11.66
C ASP A 391 12.82 -0.71 12.49
N ASP A 392 12.50 -0.75 13.75
CA ASP A 392 13.01 0.15 14.76
C ASP A 392 14.54 0.01 14.89
N VAL A 393 15.25 1.12 14.95
CA VAL A 393 16.71 1.18 15.03
C VAL A 393 17.12 2.18 16.12
N ASP A 394 18.30 2.00 16.67
CA ASP A 394 18.85 2.77 17.79
C ASP A 394 18.06 2.54 19.11
N ALA A 395 17.43 3.58 19.66
CA ALA A 395 16.61 3.46 20.87
C ALA A 395 15.20 3.00 20.53
N GLN A 396 14.59 2.20 21.40
CA GLN A 396 13.24 1.69 21.18
C GLN A 396 12.21 2.81 20.97
N GLY A 397 11.40 2.68 19.94
CA GLY A 397 10.37 3.62 19.51
C GLY A 397 10.89 4.62 18.48
N PRO A 398 10.04 5.52 17.97
CA PRO A 398 10.40 6.45 16.91
C PRO A 398 11.44 7.48 17.37
N ASP A 399 12.11 8.12 16.41
CA ASP A 399 13.00 9.25 16.64
C ASP A 399 12.84 10.33 15.54
N TYR A 400 13.49 11.49 15.74
CA TYR A 400 13.46 12.59 14.76
C TYR A 400 14.52 12.49 13.65
N LYS A 401 15.26 11.37 13.55
CA LYS A 401 16.28 11.16 12.52
C LYS A 401 15.79 10.21 11.41
N MET A 402 15.15 9.11 11.82
CA MET A 402 14.69 8.03 10.94
C MET A 402 13.19 7.72 11.11
N GLY A 403 12.47 8.50 11.93
CA GLY A 403 11.06 8.32 12.19
C GLY A 403 10.77 7.00 12.87
N TRP A 404 9.90 6.18 12.29
CA TRP A 404 9.52 4.87 12.82
C TRP A 404 10.52 3.75 12.49
N GLY A 405 11.60 4.07 11.78
CA GLY A 405 12.68 3.15 11.43
C GLY A 405 12.86 2.91 9.94
N ILE A 406 13.49 1.80 9.58
CA ILE A 406 13.78 1.44 8.18
C ILE A 406 12.58 0.76 7.54
N MET A 407 12.19 1.20 6.34
CA MET A 407 11.12 0.57 5.55
C MET A 407 11.33 -0.95 5.42
N ASN A 408 10.32 -1.72 5.81
CA ASN A 408 10.32 -3.18 5.77
C ASN A 408 9.16 -3.72 4.93
N ALA A 409 9.34 -3.74 3.61
CA ALA A 409 8.33 -4.24 2.68
C ALA A 409 8.00 -5.73 2.89
N LYS A 410 8.97 -6.52 3.36
CA LYS A 410 8.77 -7.95 3.70
C LYS A 410 7.75 -8.09 4.83
N SER A 411 7.99 -7.45 5.97
CA SER A 411 7.06 -7.51 7.11
C SER A 411 5.69 -6.93 6.77
N ALA A 412 5.63 -5.87 5.95
CA ALA A 412 4.38 -5.30 5.48
C ALA A 412 3.57 -6.30 4.63
N ALA A 413 4.25 -7.01 3.71
CA ALA A 413 3.62 -8.07 2.93
C ALA A 413 3.17 -9.25 3.80
N GLU A 414 3.94 -9.63 4.82
CA GLU A 414 3.56 -10.67 5.79
C GLU A 414 2.32 -10.27 6.60
N VAL A 415 2.20 -9.00 7.00
CA VAL A 415 1.02 -8.47 7.70
C VAL A 415 -0.21 -8.48 6.78
N LEU A 416 -0.06 -8.09 5.50
CA LEU A 416 -1.14 -8.19 4.50
C LEU A 416 -1.58 -9.64 4.30
N TYR A 417 -0.64 -10.55 4.10
CA TYR A 417 -0.93 -11.97 3.86
C TYR A 417 -1.66 -12.63 5.04
N ASN A 418 -1.27 -12.27 6.26
CA ASN A 418 -1.84 -12.83 7.49
C ASN A 418 -3.07 -12.07 8.00
N LYS A 419 -3.64 -11.16 7.20
CA LYS A 419 -4.84 -10.40 7.56
C LYS A 419 -5.96 -11.35 7.98
N ASP A 420 -6.62 -11.00 9.09
CA ASP A 420 -7.69 -11.76 9.74
C ASP A 420 -7.28 -13.16 10.27
N PHE A 421 -5.95 -13.41 10.38
CA PHE A 421 -5.40 -14.60 11.02
C PHE A 421 -4.47 -14.23 12.18
N THR A 422 -3.24 -13.73 11.89
CA THR A 422 -2.31 -13.24 12.92
C THR A 422 -2.05 -11.74 12.84
N SER A 423 -2.77 -11.09 11.96
CA SER A 423 -2.86 -9.64 11.82
C SER A 423 -4.31 -9.23 11.54
N HIS A 424 -4.60 -7.94 11.71
CA HIS A 424 -5.88 -7.35 11.35
C HIS A 424 -5.64 -6.00 10.69
N ILE A 425 -6.33 -5.74 9.58
CA ILE A 425 -6.31 -4.46 8.88
C ILE A 425 -7.75 -4.11 8.53
N ALA A 426 -8.24 -2.99 9.03
CA ALA A 426 -9.56 -2.48 8.70
C ALA A 426 -9.52 -0.98 8.44
N GLU A 427 -10.39 -0.52 7.56
CA GLU A 427 -10.66 0.88 7.28
C GLU A 427 -12.02 1.22 7.87
N GLU A 428 -12.02 2.02 8.91
CA GLU A 428 -13.16 2.33 9.76
C GLU A 428 -13.47 3.83 9.73
N SER A 429 -14.62 4.22 10.26
CA SER A 429 -15.01 5.62 10.45
C SER A 429 -15.46 5.83 11.88
N LEU A 430 -15.08 6.95 12.49
CA LEU A 430 -15.49 7.34 13.83
C LEU A 430 -16.34 8.59 13.75
N GLU A 431 -17.57 8.52 14.26
CA GLU A 431 -18.46 9.68 14.35
C GLU A 431 -18.16 10.52 15.60
N ASN A 432 -18.64 11.77 15.59
CA ASN A 432 -18.43 12.67 16.71
C ASN A 432 -19.09 12.15 17.99
N GLY A 433 -18.28 11.96 19.05
CA GLY A 433 -18.69 11.38 20.33
C GLY A 433 -18.76 9.85 20.36
N GLU A 434 -18.39 9.18 19.28
CA GLU A 434 -18.34 7.72 19.19
C GLU A 434 -17.07 7.15 19.82
N THR A 435 -17.11 5.87 20.12
CA THR A 435 -15.96 5.06 20.56
C THR A 435 -15.99 3.74 19.79
N PHE A 436 -14.95 3.49 19.00
CA PHE A 436 -14.74 2.20 18.37
C PHE A 436 -13.99 1.26 19.33
N SER A 437 -14.48 0.04 19.54
CA SER A 437 -13.83 -0.88 20.48
C SER A 437 -14.11 -2.34 20.13
N PHE A 438 -13.07 -3.17 20.22
CA PHE A 438 -13.18 -4.63 20.05
C PHE A 438 -12.10 -5.35 20.84
N THR A 439 -12.21 -6.68 20.95
CA THR A 439 -11.26 -7.52 21.68
C THR A 439 -10.47 -8.41 20.75
N VAL A 440 -9.18 -8.62 21.09
CA VAL A 440 -8.30 -9.54 20.37
C VAL A 440 -7.56 -10.44 21.36
N SER A 441 -7.24 -11.64 20.95
CA SER A 441 -6.30 -12.51 21.67
C SER A 441 -4.90 -12.32 21.15
N ALA A 442 -3.91 -12.20 22.02
CA ALA A 442 -2.51 -12.20 21.60
C ALA A 442 -2.10 -13.58 21.10
N LYS A 443 -1.25 -13.64 20.08
CA LYS A 443 -0.69 -14.89 19.52
C LYS A 443 0.14 -15.67 20.56
N GLY A 444 0.64 -14.96 21.57
CA GLY A 444 1.46 -15.52 22.65
C GLY A 444 2.96 -15.54 22.30
N ASN A 445 3.78 -15.11 23.27
CA ASN A 445 5.23 -15.02 23.15
C ASN A 445 5.76 -14.12 22.00
N GLU A 446 4.90 -13.36 21.36
CA GLU A 446 5.23 -12.38 20.33
C GLU A 446 4.86 -10.97 20.82
N THR A 447 5.34 -9.96 20.13
CA THR A 447 4.93 -8.58 20.36
C THR A 447 3.57 -8.33 19.70
N LEU A 448 2.58 -7.92 20.49
CA LEU A 448 1.35 -7.37 19.94
C LEU A 448 1.62 -5.91 19.58
N ILE A 449 1.41 -5.56 18.33
CA ILE A 449 1.49 -4.19 17.83
C ILE A 449 0.11 -3.77 17.37
N ALA A 450 -0.33 -2.56 17.74
CA ALA A 450 -1.54 -1.95 17.23
C ALA A 450 -1.27 -0.50 16.83
N SER A 451 -1.74 -0.12 15.65
CA SER A 451 -1.59 1.22 15.10
C SER A 451 -2.90 1.74 14.54
N ILE A 452 -3.12 3.04 14.64
CA ILE A 452 -4.11 3.77 13.85
C ILE A 452 -3.42 4.79 12.97
N SER A 453 -3.98 5.02 11.78
CA SER A 453 -3.52 6.00 10.81
C SER A 453 -4.70 6.66 10.13
N TRP A 454 -4.65 7.97 9.93
CA TRP A 454 -5.72 8.66 9.23
C TRP A 454 -5.19 9.79 8.35
N THR A 455 -5.96 10.13 7.35
CA THR A 455 -5.71 11.33 6.54
C THR A 455 -6.50 12.46 7.18
N ASP A 456 -5.77 13.38 7.81
CA ASP A 456 -6.35 14.50 8.54
C ASP A 456 -6.61 15.69 7.62
N LEU A 457 -7.57 16.55 7.98
CA LEU A 457 -7.84 17.78 7.25
C LEU A 457 -6.63 18.71 7.25
N GLU A 458 -6.51 19.55 6.22
CA GLU A 458 -5.53 20.63 6.23
C GLU A 458 -5.77 21.57 7.44
N SER A 459 -4.69 21.95 8.13
CA SER A 459 -4.83 22.90 9.25
C SER A 459 -5.32 24.26 8.79
N SER A 460 -6.20 24.87 9.56
CA SER A 460 -6.57 26.28 9.36
C SER A 460 -5.47 27.24 9.80
N TYR A 461 -4.58 26.81 10.70
CA TYR A 461 -3.38 27.53 11.10
C TYR A 461 -2.25 27.27 10.11
N ILE A 462 -1.59 28.30 9.67
CA ILE A 462 -0.30 28.27 8.96
C ILE A 462 0.66 29.27 9.61
N ASN A 463 1.92 28.89 9.78
CA ASN A 463 2.96 29.77 10.27
C ASN A 463 3.29 30.83 9.20
N ARG A 464 3.40 32.09 9.58
CA ARG A 464 3.63 33.25 8.71
C ARG A 464 4.84 34.10 9.14
N GLY A 465 5.77 33.53 9.89
CA GLY A 465 6.95 34.25 10.34
C GLY A 465 7.25 34.13 11.83
N GLU A 466 6.57 33.24 12.54
CA GLU A 466 6.82 33.00 13.97
C GLU A 466 7.87 31.92 14.15
N LEU A 467 8.97 32.23 14.83
CA LEU A 467 10.07 31.30 15.10
C LEU A 467 9.60 30.18 16.05
N ASN A 468 9.81 28.93 15.63
CA ASN A 468 9.57 27.72 16.43
C ASN A 468 8.15 27.67 17.06
N ASN A 469 7.13 27.99 16.27
CA ASN A 469 5.74 28.04 16.77
C ASN A 469 5.17 26.62 16.92
N THR A 470 4.84 26.23 18.13
CA THR A 470 4.37 24.89 18.52
C THR A 470 2.86 24.66 18.34
N THR A 471 2.15 25.54 17.64
CA THR A 471 0.72 25.34 17.36
C THR A 471 0.52 24.08 16.54
N ALA A 472 -0.24 23.12 17.09
CA ALA A 472 -0.48 21.85 16.43
C ALA A 472 -1.20 22.03 15.08
N ALA A 473 -0.68 21.37 14.05
CA ALA A 473 -1.32 21.33 12.73
C ALA A 473 -2.41 20.24 12.63
N LEU A 474 -2.44 19.28 13.58
CA LEU A 474 -3.47 18.25 13.66
C LEU A 474 -4.83 18.88 13.93
N ILE A 475 -5.86 18.40 13.20
CA ILE A 475 -7.25 18.90 13.30
C ILE A 475 -8.12 17.90 14.04
N ASN A 476 -8.19 16.66 13.57
CA ASN A 476 -8.94 15.59 14.22
C ASN A 476 -7.96 14.69 14.98
N ASP A 477 -7.98 14.79 16.31
CA ASP A 477 -7.07 14.08 17.21
C ASP A 477 -7.71 12.76 17.66
N LEU A 478 -7.34 11.63 17.02
CA LEU A 478 -7.75 10.28 17.37
C LEU A 478 -6.76 9.65 18.33
N ASP A 479 -7.26 8.85 19.26
CA ASP A 479 -6.48 8.15 20.28
C ASP A 479 -6.69 6.63 20.21
N ILE A 480 -5.60 5.84 20.10
CA ILE A 480 -5.66 4.41 20.37
C ILE A 480 -5.25 4.10 21.80
N ARG A 481 -5.97 3.20 22.44
CA ARG A 481 -5.64 2.64 23.75
C ARG A 481 -5.81 1.12 23.75
N ILE A 482 -4.92 0.42 24.43
CA ILE A 482 -5.04 -1.02 24.65
C ILE A 482 -5.20 -1.25 26.14
N THR A 483 -6.18 -2.07 26.55
CA THR A 483 -6.39 -2.39 27.96
C THR A 483 -6.38 -3.89 28.20
N GLN A 484 -5.84 -4.29 29.34
CA GLN A 484 -5.88 -5.67 29.85
C GLN A 484 -5.85 -5.65 31.37
N ASN A 485 -6.78 -6.33 32.02
CA ASN A 485 -6.82 -6.51 33.47
C ASN A 485 -6.69 -5.18 34.25
N GLY A 486 -7.29 -4.11 33.75
CA GLY A 486 -7.26 -2.77 34.37
C GLY A 486 -5.97 -1.98 34.09
N LYS A 487 -5.02 -2.52 33.34
CA LYS A 487 -3.83 -1.80 32.85
C LYS A 487 -4.13 -1.19 31.48
N THR A 488 -3.74 0.07 31.28
CA THR A 488 -3.81 0.77 29.99
C THR A 488 -2.41 0.91 29.41
N PHE A 489 -2.27 0.57 28.14
CA PHE A 489 -1.06 0.79 27.34
C PHE A 489 -1.28 1.99 26.42
N LEU A 490 -0.27 2.85 26.35
CA LEU A 490 -0.30 4.11 25.63
C LEU A 490 0.62 4.07 24.40
N PRO A 491 0.34 4.88 23.36
CA PRO A 491 1.18 4.97 22.17
C PRO A 491 2.55 5.59 22.47
N TRP A 492 3.44 5.48 21.49
CA TRP A 492 4.70 6.17 21.47
C TRP A 492 4.52 7.66 21.19
N LYS A 493 5.36 8.49 21.81
CA LYS A 493 5.49 9.92 21.50
C LYS A 493 6.91 10.41 21.70
N LEU A 494 7.23 11.51 21.02
CA LEU A 494 8.49 12.24 21.20
C LEU A 494 8.29 13.53 22.00
N ASN A 495 9.39 14.08 22.44
CA ASN A 495 9.44 15.40 23.07
C ASN A 495 10.30 16.34 22.21
N PRO A 496 9.72 17.29 21.48
CA PRO A 496 10.49 18.19 20.60
C PRO A 496 11.52 19.03 21.37
N ALA A 497 11.26 19.38 22.64
CA ALA A 497 12.22 20.09 23.47
C ALA A 497 13.45 19.25 23.90
N GLN A 498 13.44 17.95 23.62
CA GLN A 498 14.51 17.00 23.92
C GLN A 498 14.68 16.01 22.76
N ALA A 499 14.82 16.54 21.54
CA ALA A 499 14.74 15.78 20.29
C ALA A 499 15.74 14.62 20.16
N SER A 500 16.87 14.64 20.90
CA SER A 500 17.84 13.55 20.91
C SER A 500 17.55 12.44 21.94
N THR A 501 16.49 12.57 22.75
CA THR A 501 16.14 11.56 23.75
C THR A 501 15.26 10.47 23.14
N ALA A 502 15.31 9.27 23.74
CA ALA A 502 14.48 8.16 23.35
C ALA A 502 12.97 8.49 23.50
N ALA A 503 12.15 7.89 22.64
CA ALA A 503 10.70 8.00 22.70
C ALA A 503 10.14 7.50 24.04
N THR A 504 8.98 8.00 24.41
CA THR A 504 8.26 7.63 25.64
C THR A 504 6.85 7.17 25.31
N LYS A 505 6.21 6.49 26.24
CA LYS A 505 4.78 6.14 26.11
C LYS A 505 3.93 7.26 26.71
N GLY A 506 2.93 7.69 25.98
CA GLY A 506 2.04 8.76 26.45
C GLY A 506 1.03 9.15 25.40
N ASP A 507 0.30 10.19 25.68
CA ASP A 507 -0.69 10.77 24.79
C ASP A 507 0.02 11.49 23.63
N ASN A 508 -0.26 11.11 22.39
CA ASN A 508 0.24 11.76 21.20
C ASN A 508 -0.91 12.59 20.59
N ASN A 509 -0.76 13.88 20.54
CA ASN A 509 -1.80 14.83 20.13
C ASN A 509 -1.34 15.73 18.96
N VAL A 510 -0.38 15.26 18.20
CA VAL A 510 0.20 16.01 17.09
C VAL A 510 0.28 15.21 15.78
N ASP A 511 0.40 13.89 15.85
CA ASP A 511 0.56 13.02 14.69
C ASP A 511 -0.76 12.38 14.23
N PRO A 512 -1.03 12.26 12.92
CA PRO A 512 -2.14 11.46 12.39
C PRO A 512 -1.77 9.96 12.29
N PHE A 513 -0.98 9.48 13.24
CA PHE A 513 -0.58 8.09 13.39
C PHE A 513 -0.18 7.79 14.84
N GLU A 514 -0.73 6.73 15.41
CA GLU A 514 -0.34 6.23 16.73
C GLU A 514 -0.01 4.75 16.70
N ARG A 515 0.98 4.32 17.48
CA ARG A 515 1.43 2.91 17.58
C ARG A 515 1.69 2.51 19.02
N ILE A 516 1.10 1.39 19.43
CA ILE A 516 1.32 0.74 20.74
C ILE A 516 1.99 -0.61 20.52
N GLU A 517 2.97 -0.93 21.35
CA GLU A 517 3.68 -2.20 21.36
C GLU A 517 3.67 -2.82 22.74
N ILE A 518 3.31 -4.09 22.81
CA ILE A 518 3.29 -4.90 24.02
C ILE A 518 4.16 -6.15 23.81
N PRO A 519 5.42 -6.14 24.28
CA PRO A 519 6.31 -7.29 24.14
C PRO A 519 5.76 -8.51 24.92
N ASN A 520 5.98 -9.70 24.36
CA ASN A 520 5.56 -10.99 24.98
C ASN A 520 4.08 -10.98 25.39
N ALA A 521 3.22 -10.41 24.54
CA ALA A 521 1.79 -10.30 24.82
C ALA A 521 1.14 -11.67 25.00
N ASN A 522 0.20 -11.76 25.94
CA ASN A 522 -0.51 -13.01 26.23
C ASN A 522 -1.92 -12.74 26.75
N GLY A 523 -2.89 -13.59 26.37
CA GLY A 523 -4.29 -13.44 26.73
C GLY A 523 -5.03 -12.41 25.88
N THR A 524 -6.20 -11.98 26.37
CA THR A 524 -7.12 -11.10 25.63
C THR A 524 -6.90 -9.64 25.98
N TYR A 525 -6.93 -8.79 24.99
CA TYR A 525 -6.80 -7.33 25.07
C TYR A 525 -8.01 -6.65 24.46
N THR A 526 -8.38 -5.51 25.00
CA THR A 526 -9.38 -4.62 24.40
C THR A 526 -8.66 -3.47 23.71
N ILE A 527 -8.94 -3.29 22.44
CA ILE A 527 -8.49 -2.16 21.63
C ILE A 527 -9.60 -1.12 21.62
N THR A 528 -9.28 0.13 21.84
CA THR A 528 -10.25 1.22 21.82
C THR A 528 -9.68 2.38 21.03
N VAL A 529 -10.47 2.96 20.12
CA VAL A 529 -10.18 4.21 19.41
C VAL A 529 -11.23 5.23 19.81
N THR A 530 -10.77 6.40 20.21
CA THR A 530 -11.60 7.55 20.59
C THR A 530 -11.07 8.80 19.89
N HIS A 531 -11.73 9.93 20.08
CA HIS A 531 -11.24 11.22 19.62
C HIS A 531 -11.30 12.27 20.73
N LYS A 532 -10.48 13.31 20.61
CA LYS A 532 -10.51 14.48 21.48
C LYS A 532 -11.28 15.63 20.83
N GLY A 533 -12.01 16.37 21.65
CA GLY A 533 -12.79 17.51 21.16
C GLY A 533 -13.91 17.12 20.20
N GLU A 534 -14.28 18.02 19.31
CA GLU A 534 -15.26 17.78 18.25
C GLU A 534 -14.53 17.47 16.94
N LEU A 535 -14.91 16.40 16.24
CA LEU A 535 -14.39 16.08 14.92
C LEU A 535 -14.90 17.11 13.90
N GLN A 536 -13.99 17.71 13.16
CA GLN A 536 -14.40 18.51 12.01
C GLN A 536 -15.05 17.60 10.96
N ASN A 537 -16.12 18.07 10.33
CA ASN A 537 -17.00 17.32 9.44
C ASN A 537 -17.80 16.18 10.14
N ASN A 538 -17.86 16.18 11.47
CA ASN A 538 -18.55 15.21 12.33
C ASN A 538 -18.06 13.76 12.24
N THR A 539 -17.09 13.45 11.43
CA THR A 539 -16.56 12.10 11.24
C THR A 539 -15.08 12.13 10.84
N GLN A 540 -14.36 11.07 11.17
CA GLN A 540 -13.00 10.85 10.71
C GLN A 540 -12.82 9.38 10.32
N ASP A 541 -12.49 9.16 9.04
CA ASP A 541 -12.05 7.85 8.56
C ASP A 541 -10.65 7.56 9.10
N PHE A 542 -10.41 6.33 9.53
CA PHE A 542 -9.11 5.86 10.00
C PHE A 542 -8.87 4.41 9.59
N SER A 543 -7.61 4.04 9.56
CA SER A 543 -7.18 2.65 9.37
C SER A 543 -6.64 2.12 10.67
N ILE A 544 -7.02 0.90 11.03
CA ILE A 544 -6.47 0.19 12.18
C ILE A 544 -5.69 -1.02 11.70
N ILE A 545 -4.48 -1.22 12.26
CA ILE A 545 -3.57 -2.30 11.88
C ILE A 545 -3.07 -2.97 13.15
N LEU A 546 -3.22 -4.28 13.23
CA LEU A 546 -2.71 -5.10 14.31
C LEU A 546 -1.83 -6.22 13.78
N SER A 547 -0.80 -6.58 14.53
CA SER A 547 0.01 -7.78 14.32
C SER A 547 0.35 -8.46 15.66
N GLY A 548 0.73 -9.74 15.63
CA GLY A 548 0.95 -10.53 16.85
C GLY A 548 -0.35 -10.90 17.57
N VAL A 549 -1.46 -10.93 16.86
CA VAL A 549 -2.79 -11.30 17.35
C VAL A 549 -3.20 -12.68 16.81
N MET A 550 -4.22 -13.26 17.43
CA MET A 550 -4.97 -14.40 16.91
C MET A 550 -6.41 -13.94 16.74
N MET A 551 -6.84 -13.83 15.50
CA MET A 551 -8.24 -13.53 15.20
C MET A 551 -9.02 -14.83 15.32
N THR A 552 -9.83 -14.95 16.39
CA THR A 552 -10.61 -16.16 16.69
C THR A 552 -12.02 -16.10 16.13
N THR A 553 -12.45 -14.93 15.68
CA THR A 553 -13.77 -14.71 15.07
C THR A 553 -13.63 -14.00 13.73
N CYS A 554 -14.35 -14.48 12.75
CA CYS A 554 -14.51 -13.81 11.47
C CYS A 554 -15.37 -12.56 11.67
N SER A 555 -14.88 -11.40 11.29
CA SER A 555 -15.64 -10.14 11.28
C SER A 555 -16.54 -9.99 10.04
N ILE A 556 -16.46 -10.94 9.10
CA ILE A 556 -17.33 -10.97 7.92
C ILE A 556 -18.64 -11.65 8.34
N GLU A 557 -19.75 -11.03 8.02
CA GLU A 557 -21.06 -11.63 8.20
C GLU A 557 -21.27 -12.83 7.27
N ALA A 558 -22.13 -13.73 7.65
CA ALA A 558 -22.53 -14.83 6.77
C ALA A 558 -23.12 -14.28 5.48
N PRO A 559 -22.94 -14.95 4.33
CA PRO A 559 -23.56 -14.52 3.07
C PRO A 559 -25.08 -14.41 3.21
N GLU A 560 -25.62 -13.26 2.82
CA GLU A 560 -27.06 -12.96 2.84
C GLU A 560 -27.67 -13.06 1.43
N GLN A 561 -29.00 -12.90 1.34
CA GLN A 561 -29.78 -12.87 0.10
C GLN A 561 -29.50 -14.05 -0.83
N VAL A 562 -29.38 -15.24 -0.25
CA VAL A 562 -29.14 -16.44 -1.03
C VAL A 562 -30.35 -16.70 -1.92
N SER A 563 -30.12 -16.71 -3.23
CA SER A 563 -31.13 -17.01 -4.22
C SER A 563 -30.87 -18.34 -4.92
N LEU A 564 -31.91 -18.94 -5.43
CA LEU A 564 -31.87 -20.24 -6.10
C LEU A 564 -32.63 -20.15 -7.42
N GLU A 565 -31.92 -20.43 -8.51
CA GLU A 565 -32.51 -20.46 -9.85
C GLU A 565 -32.34 -21.86 -10.47
N LYS A 566 -33.42 -22.41 -11.00
CA LYS A 566 -33.37 -23.65 -11.72
C LYS A 566 -32.79 -23.41 -13.12
N THR A 567 -31.74 -24.12 -13.47
CA THR A 567 -31.04 -23.95 -14.75
C THR A 567 -31.26 -25.07 -15.72
N GLU A 568 -31.42 -26.32 -15.22
CA GLU A 568 -31.66 -27.51 -16.07
C GLU A 568 -32.61 -28.51 -15.38
N ILE A 569 -32.88 -29.64 -16.06
CA ILE A 569 -33.80 -30.70 -15.57
C ILE A 569 -33.34 -31.30 -14.22
N SER A 570 -32.05 -31.25 -13.91
CA SER A 570 -31.44 -31.82 -12.71
C SER A 570 -30.44 -30.89 -12.00
N SER A 571 -30.55 -29.56 -12.23
CA SER A 571 -29.61 -28.59 -11.66
C SER A 571 -30.25 -27.28 -11.19
N VAL A 572 -29.63 -26.66 -10.20
CA VAL A 572 -29.96 -25.31 -9.73
C VAL A 572 -28.66 -24.50 -9.57
N ASP A 573 -28.73 -23.21 -9.84
CA ASP A 573 -27.68 -22.26 -9.49
C ASP A 573 -28.05 -21.56 -8.18
N LEU A 574 -27.12 -21.60 -7.23
CA LEU A 574 -27.16 -20.84 -6.00
C LEU A 574 -26.36 -19.57 -6.21
N THR A 575 -26.92 -18.41 -5.88
CA THR A 575 -26.21 -17.14 -5.87
C THR A 575 -26.46 -16.40 -4.56
N TRP A 576 -25.53 -15.60 -4.11
CA TRP A 576 -25.64 -14.80 -2.89
C TRP A 576 -24.91 -13.47 -3.05
N ASP A 577 -25.22 -12.51 -2.17
CA ASP A 577 -24.50 -11.25 -2.15
C ASP A 577 -23.05 -11.47 -1.71
N ALA A 578 -22.11 -11.03 -2.54
CA ALA A 578 -20.71 -11.04 -2.20
C ALA A 578 -20.42 -9.94 -1.18
N THR A 579 -20.25 -10.31 0.09
CA THR A 579 -19.83 -9.37 1.13
C THR A 579 -18.35 -8.99 1.00
N LYS A 580 -17.54 -9.86 0.35
CA LYS A 580 -16.13 -9.66 0.01
C LYS A 580 -15.70 -10.74 -0.98
N ASP A 581 -14.80 -10.43 -1.90
CA ASP A 581 -14.16 -11.46 -2.74
C ASP A 581 -13.39 -12.42 -1.83
N GLY A 582 -13.99 -13.53 -1.50
CA GLY A 582 -13.50 -14.45 -0.49
C GLY A 582 -13.70 -15.91 -0.88
N LEU A 583 -13.05 -16.79 -0.13
CA LEU A 583 -13.30 -18.21 -0.21
C LEU A 583 -14.62 -18.49 0.53
N TYR A 584 -15.56 -19.12 -0.17
CA TYR A 584 -16.83 -19.58 0.40
C TYR A 584 -16.79 -21.09 0.59
N GLU A 585 -17.36 -21.56 1.70
CA GLU A 585 -17.68 -22.94 1.92
C GLU A 585 -19.19 -23.13 1.76
N ILE A 586 -19.58 -24.00 0.86
CA ILE A 586 -20.95 -24.43 0.69
C ILE A 586 -21.09 -25.83 1.22
N GLN A 587 -21.99 -26.03 2.15
CA GLN A 587 -22.42 -27.35 2.58
C GLN A 587 -23.81 -27.63 2.05
N TYR A 588 -23.98 -28.78 1.41
CA TYR A 588 -25.24 -29.17 0.80
C TYR A 588 -25.48 -30.68 0.90
N LYS A 589 -26.73 -31.06 0.98
CA LYS A 589 -27.14 -32.48 1.04
C LYS A 589 -28.60 -32.68 0.64
N GLU A 590 -28.95 -33.90 0.30
CA GLU A 590 -30.33 -34.36 0.37
C GLU A 590 -30.75 -34.53 1.84
N VAL A 591 -31.95 -34.10 2.21
CA VAL A 591 -32.38 -34.06 3.64
C VAL A 591 -32.28 -35.41 4.33
N HIS A 592 -32.42 -36.51 3.59
CA HIS A 592 -32.30 -37.88 4.13
C HIS A 592 -30.85 -38.36 4.33
N GLN A 593 -29.89 -37.68 3.80
CA GLN A 593 -28.48 -38.00 4.00
C GLN A 593 -28.03 -37.48 5.38
N GLN A 594 -27.20 -38.30 6.07
CA GLN A 594 -26.68 -37.90 7.39
C GLN A 594 -25.52 -36.91 7.26
N GLU A 595 -24.74 -37.01 6.19
CA GLU A 595 -23.52 -36.22 5.98
C GLU A 595 -23.73 -35.08 4.99
N TRP A 596 -22.96 -34.01 5.16
CA TRP A 596 -22.93 -32.87 4.27
C TRP A 596 -21.85 -33.05 3.19
N SER A 597 -22.18 -32.80 1.96
CA SER A 597 -21.19 -32.53 0.93
C SER A 597 -20.67 -31.11 1.08
N THR A 598 -19.38 -30.90 0.90
CA THR A 598 -18.75 -29.59 1.09
C THR A 598 -17.98 -29.18 -0.16
N GLU A 599 -18.18 -27.97 -0.64
CA GLU A 599 -17.43 -27.35 -1.73
C GLU A 599 -16.86 -26.02 -1.29
N TYR A 600 -15.67 -25.69 -1.80
CA TYR A 600 -14.98 -24.42 -1.57
C TYR A 600 -14.84 -23.68 -2.89
N ILE A 601 -15.37 -22.48 -2.97
CA ILE A 601 -15.41 -21.68 -4.20
C ILE A 601 -15.00 -20.23 -3.90
N THR A 602 -14.50 -19.56 -4.93
CA THR A 602 -14.02 -18.17 -4.83
C THR A 602 -14.95 -17.17 -5.52
N ILE A 603 -16.07 -17.64 -6.03
CA ILE A 603 -17.12 -16.83 -6.68
C ILE A 603 -18.43 -16.99 -5.91
N ASN A 604 -19.30 -15.99 -5.99
CA ASN A 604 -20.57 -15.96 -5.28
C ASN A 604 -21.71 -16.68 -6.01
N ASN A 605 -21.37 -17.75 -6.73
CA ASN A 605 -22.36 -18.67 -7.31
C ASN A 605 -21.87 -20.12 -7.24
N PHE A 606 -22.82 -21.04 -7.21
CA PHE A 606 -22.55 -22.49 -7.19
C PHE A 606 -23.60 -23.23 -8.01
N ALA A 607 -23.16 -23.98 -9.02
CA ALA A 607 -24.02 -24.83 -9.83
C ALA A 607 -24.14 -26.22 -9.19
N TRP A 608 -25.30 -26.53 -8.58
CA TRP A 608 -25.56 -27.81 -7.96
C TRP A 608 -26.29 -28.75 -8.96
N ASN A 609 -25.59 -29.80 -9.34
CA ASN A 609 -26.07 -30.76 -10.37
C ASN A 609 -26.45 -32.10 -9.77
N GLY A 610 -27.19 -32.91 -10.52
CA GLY A 610 -27.59 -34.26 -10.14
C GLY A 610 -28.79 -34.34 -9.21
N LEU A 611 -29.59 -33.30 -9.14
CA LEU A 611 -30.81 -33.23 -8.33
C LEU A 611 -31.92 -34.14 -8.92
N ILE A 612 -32.65 -34.83 -8.04
CA ILE A 612 -33.77 -35.71 -8.37
C ILE A 612 -35.07 -34.98 -8.07
N ILE A 613 -36.00 -35.02 -9.03
CA ILE A 613 -37.32 -34.40 -8.89
C ILE A 613 -38.06 -34.97 -7.68
N ASP A 614 -38.75 -34.10 -6.94
CA ASP A 614 -39.53 -34.35 -5.73
C ASP A 614 -38.70 -34.72 -4.49
N ASN A 615 -37.34 -34.71 -4.58
CA ASN A 615 -36.48 -34.83 -3.40
C ASN A 615 -36.27 -33.46 -2.75
N THR A 616 -36.06 -33.52 -1.43
CA THR A 616 -35.81 -32.33 -0.61
C THR A 616 -34.31 -32.19 -0.31
N TYR A 617 -33.80 -31.00 -0.54
CA TYR A 617 -32.39 -30.67 -0.39
C TYR A 617 -32.20 -29.51 0.60
N SER A 618 -31.04 -29.48 1.26
CA SER A 618 -30.65 -28.39 2.16
C SER A 618 -29.24 -27.93 1.86
N PHE A 619 -29.00 -26.65 2.04
CA PHE A 619 -27.65 -26.07 1.94
C PHE A 619 -27.49 -24.90 2.91
N ARG A 620 -26.23 -24.59 3.22
CA ARG A 620 -25.80 -23.43 3.98
C ARG A 620 -24.43 -22.95 3.48
N ILE A 621 -24.14 -21.67 3.64
CA ILE A 621 -22.93 -21.06 3.11
C ILE A 621 -22.24 -20.27 4.22
N ARG A 622 -20.91 -20.24 4.23
CA ARG A 622 -20.13 -19.31 5.06
C ARG A 622 -18.94 -18.74 4.28
N THR A 623 -18.45 -17.60 4.70
CA THR A 623 -17.28 -16.93 4.13
C THR A 623 -16.06 -17.18 4.99
N PHE A 624 -14.90 -17.48 4.41
CA PHE A 624 -13.64 -17.52 5.12
C PHE A 624 -13.00 -16.14 5.19
N CYS A 625 -12.67 -15.69 6.39
CA CYS A 625 -11.85 -14.52 6.65
C CYS A 625 -10.36 -14.79 6.45
N SER A 626 -9.95 -16.04 6.67
CA SER A 626 -8.59 -16.55 6.49
C SER A 626 -8.65 -18.08 6.31
N GLN A 627 -7.50 -18.71 6.12
CA GLN A 627 -7.43 -20.17 5.89
C GLN A 627 -8.13 -21.03 6.94
N ASN A 628 -8.29 -20.53 8.19
CA ASN A 628 -8.82 -21.31 9.29
C ASN A 628 -9.92 -20.58 10.10
N VAL A 629 -10.33 -19.39 9.68
CA VAL A 629 -11.35 -18.59 10.35
C VAL A 629 -12.45 -18.27 9.38
N ALA A 630 -13.66 -18.72 9.64
CA ALA A 630 -14.84 -18.50 8.83
C ALA A 630 -15.93 -17.75 9.61
N SER A 631 -16.84 -17.09 8.88
CA SER A 631 -18.06 -16.57 9.46
C SER A 631 -18.92 -17.68 10.05
N GLU A 632 -19.96 -17.31 10.77
CA GLU A 632 -21.08 -18.24 10.99
C GLU A 632 -21.65 -18.66 9.63
N TYR A 633 -22.37 -19.77 9.61
CA TYR A 633 -23.11 -20.16 8.42
C TYR A 633 -24.31 -19.23 8.21
N SER A 634 -24.70 -19.02 6.96
CA SER A 634 -26.01 -18.48 6.61
C SER A 634 -27.14 -19.32 7.22
N ASP A 635 -28.33 -18.77 7.25
CA ASP A 635 -29.51 -19.55 7.56
C ASP A 635 -29.59 -20.79 6.67
N LEU A 636 -30.07 -21.90 7.27
CA LEU A 636 -30.25 -23.15 6.54
C LEU A 636 -31.38 -22.99 5.52
N VAL A 637 -31.06 -23.09 4.25
CA VAL A 637 -32.05 -23.06 3.16
C VAL A 637 -32.41 -24.49 2.81
N THR A 638 -33.72 -24.79 2.82
CA THR A 638 -34.27 -26.09 2.40
C THR A 638 -35.25 -25.89 1.27
N PHE A 639 -35.20 -26.73 0.24
CA PHE A 639 -36.09 -26.66 -0.91
C PHE A 639 -36.43 -28.04 -1.47
N ILE A 640 -37.60 -28.13 -2.14
CA ILE A 640 -38.00 -29.33 -2.89
C ILE A 640 -37.69 -29.06 -4.36
N PHE A 641 -36.90 -29.96 -4.98
CA PHE A 641 -36.57 -29.84 -6.38
C PHE A 641 -37.72 -30.36 -7.26
N GLN A 642 -38.45 -29.45 -7.88
CA GLN A 642 -39.61 -29.76 -8.73
C GLN A 642 -39.32 -29.52 -10.21
N GLY A 643 -39.86 -30.35 -11.09
CA GLY A 643 -39.59 -30.31 -12.54
C GLY A 643 -39.92 -28.98 -13.23
N GLU A 644 -40.96 -28.26 -12.78
CA GLU A 644 -41.36 -26.95 -13.34
C GLU A 644 -41.28 -25.80 -12.36
N LYS A 645 -41.23 -26.06 -11.04
CA LYS A 645 -41.18 -25.04 -9.98
C LYS A 645 -40.40 -25.53 -8.77
N THR A 646 -39.44 -24.74 -8.30
CA THR A 646 -38.71 -24.99 -7.05
C THR A 646 -39.26 -24.08 -5.93
N VAL A 647 -39.53 -24.61 -4.75
CA VAL A 647 -40.09 -23.88 -3.60
C VAL A 647 -39.04 -23.77 -2.50
N LEU A 648 -38.83 -22.56 -2.00
CA LEU A 648 -37.96 -22.28 -0.85
C LEU A 648 -38.80 -22.35 0.44
N GLU A 649 -38.37 -23.13 1.39
CA GLU A 649 -38.91 -23.16 2.77
C GLU A 649 -37.76 -22.95 3.77
N THR A 650 -37.91 -21.98 4.68
CA THR A 650 -36.96 -21.72 5.79
C THR A 650 -37.47 -22.37 7.07
N TYR A 651 -36.63 -23.15 7.73
CA TYR A 651 -36.94 -23.76 9.02
C TYR A 651 -35.99 -23.22 10.10
N ASP A 652 -36.53 -22.88 11.26
CA ASP A 652 -35.74 -22.45 12.43
C ASP A 652 -34.86 -23.60 12.98
N THR A 653 -33.67 -23.25 13.38
CA THR A 653 -32.55 -24.10 13.74
C THR A 653 -32.79 -25.04 14.94
N LEU A 654 -32.41 -26.29 14.75
CA LEU A 654 -31.98 -27.17 15.85
C LEU A 654 -30.49 -27.49 15.72
N SER A 655 -29.73 -27.12 16.72
CA SER A 655 -28.29 -27.31 16.85
C SER A 655 -27.84 -28.76 16.82
N ILE A 656 -26.76 -29.13 16.10
CA ILE A 656 -25.89 -30.27 16.45
C ILE A 656 -24.56 -30.28 15.65
N ASP A 657 -23.47 -30.48 16.37
CA ASP A 657 -22.14 -31.04 16.15
C ASP A 657 -21.17 -30.52 15.05
N SER A 658 -19.99 -30.26 15.55
CA SER A 658 -18.77 -29.84 14.83
C SER A 658 -18.08 -31.01 14.12
N GLU A 659 -17.89 -30.90 12.80
CA GLU A 659 -16.98 -31.78 12.04
C GLU A 659 -15.57 -31.19 11.88
N ILE A 660 -14.58 -32.07 11.73
CA ILE A 660 -13.15 -31.71 11.56
C ILE A 660 -12.94 -31.15 10.14
N PRO A 661 -12.43 -29.91 9.97
CA PRO A 661 -12.22 -29.33 8.66
C PRO A 661 -11.15 -30.08 7.86
N PHE A 662 -11.30 -30.12 6.51
CA PHE A 662 -10.30 -30.68 5.61
C PHE A 662 -9.07 -29.76 5.54
N ASN A 663 -7.94 -30.26 6.02
CA ASN A 663 -6.67 -29.54 6.07
C ASN A 663 -5.51 -30.40 5.58
N VAL A 664 -4.43 -29.74 5.18
CA VAL A 664 -3.15 -30.38 4.85
C VAL A 664 -2.05 -29.90 5.78
N TYR A 665 -1.10 -30.79 6.06
CA TYR A 665 0.06 -30.46 6.89
C TYR A 665 1.31 -31.19 6.40
N PRO A 666 2.52 -30.59 6.54
CA PRO A 666 2.71 -29.22 7.00
C PRO A 666 2.15 -28.20 6.00
N ASN A 667 1.66 -27.07 6.48
CA ASN A 667 1.33 -25.90 5.69
C ASN A 667 1.88 -24.67 6.43
N PRO A 668 2.90 -24.02 5.93
CA PRO A 668 3.59 -24.21 4.63
C PRO A 668 4.31 -25.56 4.45
N ALA A 669 4.36 -26.02 3.20
CA ALA A 669 4.97 -27.27 2.79
C ALA A 669 6.37 -27.08 2.17
N VAL A 670 7.24 -28.08 2.32
CA VAL A 670 8.56 -28.10 1.63
C VAL A 670 8.56 -29.14 0.51
N ASP A 671 8.43 -30.41 0.80
CA ASP A 671 8.50 -31.46 -0.21
C ASP A 671 7.22 -32.30 -0.32
N GLU A 672 6.42 -32.32 0.74
CA GLU A 672 5.26 -33.21 0.86
C GLU A 672 4.20 -32.57 1.72
N ILE A 673 2.92 -32.79 1.39
CA ILE A 673 1.78 -32.51 2.23
C ILE A 673 1.03 -33.80 2.57
N GLN A 674 0.47 -33.87 3.77
CA GLN A 674 -0.37 -34.96 4.24
C GLN A 674 -1.81 -34.45 4.41
N LEU A 675 -2.76 -35.22 3.91
CA LEU A 675 -4.19 -34.95 4.04
C LEU A 675 -4.69 -35.44 5.41
N ASN A 676 -5.60 -34.71 6.03
CA ASN A 676 -6.28 -35.14 7.25
C ASN A 676 -7.52 -36.01 6.98
N ILE A 677 -7.57 -36.65 5.84
CA ILE A 677 -8.59 -37.62 5.43
C ILE A 677 -7.94 -38.95 5.03
N GLU A 678 -8.68 -40.04 5.20
CA GLU A 678 -8.25 -41.33 4.64
C GLU A 678 -8.46 -41.31 3.12
N THR A 679 -7.48 -41.84 2.40
CA THR A 679 -7.52 -41.96 0.93
C THR A 679 -7.65 -43.39 0.50
N THR A 680 -8.35 -43.63 -0.59
CA THR A 680 -8.47 -44.94 -1.23
C THR A 680 -7.61 -44.98 -2.50
N ASP A 681 -7.48 -46.16 -3.15
CA ASP A 681 -6.78 -46.26 -4.41
C ASP A 681 -7.43 -45.47 -5.57
N SER A 682 -8.65 -44.97 -5.36
CA SER A 682 -9.41 -44.16 -6.31
C SER A 682 -9.35 -42.67 -6.02
N THR A 683 -8.76 -42.25 -4.90
CA THR A 683 -8.65 -40.85 -4.52
C THR A 683 -7.71 -40.11 -5.46
N MET A 684 -8.24 -39.14 -6.20
CA MET A 684 -7.48 -38.27 -7.10
C MET A 684 -7.31 -36.90 -6.48
N TYR A 685 -6.20 -36.24 -6.79
CA TYR A 685 -6.01 -34.84 -6.42
C TYR A 685 -5.64 -33.98 -7.62
N ARG A 686 -5.97 -32.71 -7.55
CA ARG A 686 -5.52 -31.66 -8.47
C ARG A 686 -4.89 -30.52 -7.66
N ILE A 687 -3.78 -29.99 -8.14
CA ILE A 687 -3.17 -28.78 -7.63
C ILE A 687 -3.32 -27.69 -8.68
N LEU A 688 -3.95 -26.60 -8.29
CA LEU A 688 -4.23 -25.46 -9.15
C LEU A 688 -3.41 -24.26 -8.66
N SER A 689 -3.00 -23.39 -9.59
CA SER A 689 -2.57 -22.03 -9.25
C SER A 689 -3.72 -21.24 -8.67
N THR A 690 -3.43 -20.11 -8.04
CA THR A 690 -4.46 -19.17 -7.56
C THR A 690 -5.34 -18.58 -8.68
N SER A 691 -4.87 -18.64 -9.94
CA SER A 691 -5.65 -18.27 -11.13
C SER A 691 -6.49 -19.42 -11.72
N GLY A 692 -6.55 -20.57 -11.03
CA GLY A 692 -7.34 -21.74 -11.46
C GLY A 692 -6.68 -22.63 -12.53
N VAL A 693 -5.42 -22.38 -12.89
CA VAL A 693 -4.68 -23.23 -13.85
C VAL A 693 -4.25 -24.51 -13.17
N GLU A 694 -4.61 -25.67 -13.74
CA GLU A 694 -4.17 -26.98 -13.24
C GLU A 694 -2.66 -27.16 -13.49
N LEU A 695 -1.92 -27.41 -12.43
CA LEU A 695 -0.46 -27.59 -12.43
C LEU A 695 -0.05 -29.04 -12.25
N LYS A 696 -0.84 -29.81 -11.49
CA LYS A 696 -0.56 -31.20 -11.19
C LYS A 696 -1.87 -31.95 -10.92
N MET A 697 -1.97 -33.16 -11.43
CA MET A 697 -3.07 -34.10 -11.16
C MET A 697 -2.51 -35.51 -11.04
N ASP A 698 -2.84 -36.24 -9.95
CA ASP A 698 -2.41 -37.62 -9.75
C ASP A 698 -3.29 -38.29 -8.67
N SER A 699 -3.03 -39.54 -8.33
CA SER A 699 -3.67 -40.24 -7.22
C SER A 699 -3.01 -39.95 -5.87
N ALA A 700 -3.82 -39.74 -4.84
CA ALA A 700 -3.35 -39.52 -3.47
C ALA A 700 -3.21 -40.87 -2.74
N THR A 701 -2.02 -41.50 -2.82
CA THR A 701 -1.75 -42.73 -2.12
C THR A 701 -1.27 -42.49 -0.68
N ASN A 702 -1.86 -43.19 0.28
CA ASN A 702 -1.54 -43.07 1.72
C ASN A 702 -1.70 -41.67 2.30
N SER A 703 -2.70 -40.91 1.83
CA SER A 703 -2.99 -39.52 2.26
C SER A 703 -1.80 -38.55 2.13
N ARG A 704 -0.88 -38.79 1.22
CA ARG A 704 0.31 -37.95 0.99
C ARG A 704 0.42 -37.52 -0.45
N ILE A 705 0.85 -36.29 -0.64
CA ILE A 705 1.04 -35.65 -1.94
C ILE A 705 2.43 -35.03 -1.99
N ASN A 706 3.24 -35.44 -2.93
CA ASN A 706 4.55 -34.83 -3.18
C ASN A 706 4.34 -33.49 -3.91
N VAL A 707 4.91 -32.43 -3.37
CA VAL A 707 4.86 -31.06 -3.89
C VAL A 707 6.25 -30.46 -4.14
N SER A 708 7.30 -31.28 -4.07
CA SER A 708 8.69 -30.82 -4.22
C SER A 708 9.01 -30.22 -5.60
N ASP A 709 8.23 -30.55 -6.60
CA ASP A 709 8.33 -30.09 -7.98
C ASP A 709 7.58 -28.78 -8.26
N LEU A 710 6.80 -28.29 -7.29
CA LEU A 710 6.10 -27.01 -7.42
C LEU A 710 7.03 -25.85 -7.04
N PRO A 711 7.00 -24.75 -7.77
CA PRO A 711 7.62 -23.50 -7.33
C PRO A 711 7.10 -23.03 -5.97
N THR A 712 7.87 -22.21 -5.27
CA THR A 712 7.39 -21.53 -4.06
C THR A 712 6.18 -20.67 -4.40
N GLY A 713 5.08 -20.83 -3.63
CA GLY A 713 3.84 -20.11 -3.90
C GLY A 713 2.62 -20.67 -3.19
N LEU A 714 1.49 -19.98 -3.34
CA LEU A 714 0.18 -20.40 -2.84
C LEU A 714 -0.54 -21.25 -3.90
N TYR A 715 -1.12 -22.35 -3.47
CA TYR A 715 -1.81 -23.31 -4.34
C TYR A 715 -3.16 -23.70 -3.76
N VAL A 716 -4.08 -24.08 -4.63
CA VAL A 716 -5.36 -24.72 -4.27
C VAL A 716 -5.22 -26.22 -4.53
N LEU A 717 -5.39 -27.03 -3.48
CA LEU A 717 -5.49 -28.48 -3.60
C LEU A 717 -6.97 -28.86 -3.66
N GLN A 718 -7.35 -29.62 -4.64
CA GLN A 718 -8.64 -30.32 -4.74
C GLN A 718 -8.41 -31.80 -4.66
N VAL A 719 -9.16 -32.50 -3.81
CA VAL A 719 -9.11 -33.96 -3.66
C VAL A 719 -10.50 -34.51 -3.93
N GLN A 720 -10.56 -35.49 -4.81
CA GLN A 720 -11.78 -36.15 -5.23
C GLN A 720 -11.68 -37.64 -5.00
N ASP A 721 -12.67 -38.23 -4.32
CA ASP A 721 -12.91 -39.66 -4.23
C ASP A 721 -14.38 -39.92 -4.56
N PHE A 722 -14.79 -41.19 -4.69
CA PHE A 722 -16.13 -41.59 -5.15
C PHE A 722 -17.28 -40.82 -4.53
N ASP A 723 -17.18 -40.38 -3.28
CA ASP A 723 -18.25 -39.67 -2.54
C ASP A 723 -17.75 -38.37 -1.87
N VAL A 724 -16.53 -37.94 -2.13
CA VAL A 724 -15.92 -36.78 -1.42
C VAL A 724 -15.14 -35.89 -2.38
N ASN A 725 -15.61 -34.66 -2.55
CA ASN A 725 -14.84 -33.58 -3.18
C ASN A 725 -14.46 -32.55 -2.10
N LYS A 726 -13.16 -32.40 -1.81
CA LYS A 726 -12.68 -31.44 -0.82
C LYS A 726 -11.59 -30.57 -1.44
N SER A 727 -11.55 -29.29 -1.04
CA SER A 727 -10.45 -28.43 -1.43
C SER A 727 -9.90 -27.63 -0.25
N THR A 728 -8.63 -27.30 -0.33
CA THR A 728 -7.93 -26.47 0.66
C THR A 728 -6.79 -25.74 -0.03
N LYS A 729 -6.30 -24.66 0.58
CA LYS A 729 -5.10 -23.97 0.10
C LYS A 729 -3.89 -24.42 0.90
N PHE A 730 -2.73 -24.45 0.25
CA PHE A 730 -1.46 -24.66 0.94
C PHE A 730 -0.38 -23.77 0.31
N TYR A 731 0.58 -23.40 1.13
CA TYR A 731 1.74 -22.66 0.71
C TYR A 731 2.94 -23.60 0.56
N LYS A 732 3.65 -23.50 -0.56
CA LYS A 732 4.87 -24.25 -0.86
C LYS A 732 6.07 -23.33 -0.69
N TYR A 733 7.02 -23.70 0.15
CA TYR A 733 8.31 -23.05 0.26
C TYR A 733 9.26 -23.42 -0.87
#